data_2df40fef25a11ff0fe185ef520565a08
#
_entry.id   2df40fef25a11ff0fe185ef520565a08
#
_cell.length_a   1.000
_cell.length_b   1.000
_cell.length_c   1.000
_cell.angle_alpha   90.00
_cell.angle_beta   90.00
_cell.angle_gamma   90.00
#
_symmetry.space_group_name_H-M   'P 1'
#
loop_
_entity.id
_entity.type
_entity.pdbx_description
1 polymer ?
#
loop_
_entity_poly.entity_id
_entity_poly.type
_entity_poly.pdbx_seq_one_letter_code
_entity_poly.pdbx_strand_id
1 'polypeptide(L)'
;MDRTRLELNDFTGYTFLSGLTWAPDGGCAAFIARRANEKGDGYDADLYLLSAQGGVRRMTAAGDCRSFFFRSASEIWFPAARKQADRDRIAAGEPLTVFQRLCLDGGEASEALRLPLAVGGVKPMEDGRLAVLAQYDLRVGDYFAMDDAQRSAVLERQKDESDYKVLEEIPFWFNGKGFIDKKRSRLMIVDPENGAITPVSEPQMNVQGFDVCGAQLLFCGKTYEAKAPTTASVCLYDAKTGETRELLPGDALGVSDVFFWAGEPCFFASDMKRYGGNQNPGLFCAREGGVTQLFLRDEDPCGNVGSDCRLGGGKSLAVEGEYLYYTVADHTDTKLLRVTKDGQADAIIAGEGSVDCFDVHDGRVLTVAMRGLRLQEIYALEDGALVRKTAFNEAVFTGKTLSTPEAMQIVSDGVTIEGFVMKPVGFDPEKTYPAVLDIHGGPKTAFGSVFFHEMQVWANLGYFVFYCNPRGGDGRGDAFADIRGKYGTIDYDDLMRFTDAVLSAFPQIDPARVGVTGGSYGGFMTNWIIGHTDRFAAAASQRSIANWISKSNTTDIGYTFNADQMLCTAWSNFEKMWFHSPLKYADRCTTPTLFIHSDEDYRCWMAEGLQMYTALKVHGCEARLCLFSGENHELSRSGKPKHRARRLKEITDWFDSHLK
;
A
#
# COMPACT_ATOMS: atom_id res chain seq x y z
N MET A 1 -1.46 -29.30 -26.43
CA MET A 1 -1.49 -27.85 -26.69
C MET A 1 -0.09 -27.33 -26.43
N ASP A 2 0.50 -26.64 -27.38
CA ASP A 2 1.79 -25.99 -27.15
C ASP A 2 1.61 -24.95 -26.04
N ARG A 3 2.45 -25.02 -25.01
CA ARG A 3 2.40 -24.08 -23.91
C ARG A 3 2.95 -22.73 -24.38
N THR A 4 2.20 -21.67 -24.16
CA THR A 4 2.60 -20.31 -24.50
C THR A 4 3.35 -19.64 -23.34
N ARG A 5 4.17 -18.65 -23.67
CA ARG A 5 4.85 -17.80 -22.66
C ARG A 5 3.88 -16.85 -21.97
N LEU A 6 4.23 -16.45 -20.77
CA LEU A 6 3.61 -15.29 -20.14
C LEU A 6 4.18 -14.01 -20.76
N GLU A 7 3.30 -13.11 -21.20
CA GLU A 7 3.66 -11.89 -21.90
C GLU A 7 3.57 -10.64 -20.99
N LEU A 8 4.31 -9.59 -21.34
CA LEU A 8 4.36 -8.32 -20.62
C LEU A 8 2.97 -7.72 -20.31
N ASN A 9 2.02 -7.89 -21.23
CA ASN A 9 0.68 -7.30 -21.14
C ASN A 9 -0.37 -8.24 -20.55
N ASP A 10 -0.03 -9.47 -20.19
CA ASP A 10 -1.01 -10.45 -19.69
C ASP A 10 -1.73 -9.98 -18.41
N PHE A 11 -1.08 -9.15 -17.60
CA PHE A 11 -1.70 -8.59 -16.40
C PHE A 11 -2.95 -7.74 -16.68
N THR A 12 -3.15 -7.25 -17.91
CA THR A 12 -4.37 -6.52 -18.30
C THR A 12 -5.60 -7.42 -18.31
N GLY A 13 -5.41 -8.74 -18.40
CA GLY A 13 -6.46 -9.73 -18.28
C GLY A 13 -6.74 -10.18 -16.84
N TYR A 14 -5.96 -9.71 -15.85
CA TYR A 14 -6.15 -10.09 -14.46
C TYR A 14 -7.35 -9.42 -13.83
N THR A 15 -8.00 -10.12 -12.92
CA THR A 15 -9.05 -9.57 -12.07
C THR A 15 -8.48 -9.38 -10.66
N PHE A 16 -8.48 -8.13 -10.18
CA PHE A 16 -8.02 -7.78 -8.84
C PHE A 16 -9.22 -7.71 -7.90
N LEU A 17 -9.18 -8.45 -6.81
CA LEU A 17 -10.25 -8.54 -5.83
C LEU A 17 -9.93 -7.71 -4.58
N SER A 18 -10.94 -7.03 -4.00
CA SER A 18 -10.74 -6.16 -2.85
C SER A 18 -12.05 -5.85 -2.14
N GLY A 19 -11.97 -5.23 -0.94
CA GLY A 19 -13.13 -4.73 -0.22
C GLY A 19 -14.09 -5.82 0.27
N LEU A 20 -13.62 -7.06 0.45
CA LEU A 20 -14.44 -8.18 0.92
C LEU A 20 -15.08 -7.84 2.27
N THR A 21 -16.43 -7.93 2.33
CA THR A 21 -17.19 -7.57 3.52
C THR A 21 -18.45 -8.42 3.59
N TRP A 22 -18.71 -9.05 4.74
CA TRP A 22 -19.96 -9.75 5.04
C TRP A 22 -21.14 -8.77 5.12
N ALA A 23 -22.29 -9.20 4.65
CA ALA A 23 -23.55 -8.54 4.98
C ALA A 23 -23.79 -8.60 6.49
N PRO A 24 -24.50 -7.62 7.08
CA PRO A 24 -24.74 -7.59 8.53
C PRO A 24 -25.45 -8.83 9.13
N ASP A 25 -26.21 -9.57 8.31
CA ASP A 25 -26.88 -10.81 8.70
C ASP A 25 -26.07 -12.08 8.35
N GLY A 26 -24.89 -11.92 7.73
CA GLY A 26 -24.07 -13.03 7.27
C GLY A 26 -24.66 -13.89 6.15
N GLY A 27 -25.71 -13.42 5.49
CA GLY A 27 -26.39 -14.15 4.39
C GLY A 27 -25.57 -14.17 3.09
N CYS A 28 -24.72 -13.19 2.88
CA CYS A 28 -23.79 -13.10 1.75
C CYS A 28 -22.58 -12.24 2.11
N ALA A 29 -21.57 -12.21 1.24
CA ALA A 29 -20.50 -11.23 1.28
C ALA A 29 -20.45 -10.43 -0.01
N ALA A 30 -20.09 -9.14 0.09
CA ALA A 30 -19.85 -8.29 -1.07
C ALA A 30 -18.37 -8.03 -1.25
N PHE A 31 -17.95 -7.79 -2.49
CA PHE A 31 -16.57 -7.48 -2.84
C PHE A 31 -16.48 -6.72 -4.16
N ILE A 32 -15.34 -6.13 -4.43
CA ILE A 32 -15.07 -5.40 -5.68
C ILE A 32 -14.11 -6.21 -6.53
N ALA A 33 -14.44 -6.37 -7.81
CA ALA A 33 -13.54 -6.89 -8.83
C ALA A 33 -13.14 -5.77 -9.78
N ARG A 34 -11.82 -5.57 -9.94
CA ARG A 34 -11.23 -4.56 -10.83
C ARG A 34 -10.53 -5.22 -12.00
N ARG A 35 -10.66 -4.61 -13.19
CA ARG A 35 -9.99 -5.04 -14.42
C ARG A 35 -9.46 -3.82 -15.16
N ALA A 36 -8.36 -3.99 -15.88
CA ALA A 36 -7.91 -2.96 -16.80
C ALA A 36 -9.01 -2.63 -17.79
N ASN A 37 -9.28 -1.34 -18.02
CA ASN A 37 -10.25 -0.93 -19.03
C ASN A 37 -9.69 -1.08 -20.45
N GLU A 38 -10.57 -1.10 -21.46
CA GLU A 38 -10.18 -1.29 -22.86
C GLU A 38 -9.21 -0.23 -23.39
N LYS A 39 -9.26 0.99 -22.85
CA LYS A 39 -8.36 2.09 -23.23
C LYS A 39 -6.97 1.96 -22.61
N GLY A 40 -6.80 1.11 -21.57
CA GLY A 40 -5.55 0.95 -20.84
C GLY A 40 -5.12 2.18 -20.04
N ASP A 41 -6.04 3.11 -19.76
CA ASP A 41 -5.77 4.35 -19.01
C ASP A 41 -6.31 4.33 -17.58
N GLY A 42 -6.90 3.20 -17.14
CA GLY A 42 -7.43 3.00 -15.82
C GLY A 42 -7.98 1.59 -15.61
N TYR A 43 -8.74 1.45 -14.53
CA TYR A 43 -9.38 0.19 -14.14
C TYR A 43 -10.86 0.40 -13.91
N ASP A 44 -11.67 -0.44 -14.50
CA ASP A 44 -13.09 -0.56 -14.20
C ASP A 44 -13.27 -1.37 -12.92
N ALA A 45 -14.20 -0.96 -12.07
CA ALA A 45 -14.46 -1.57 -10.78
C ALA A 45 -15.95 -1.86 -10.61
N ASP A 46 -16.30 -3.11 -10.37
CA ASP A 46 -17.68 -3.55 -10.21
C ASP A 46 -17.89 -4.30 -8.90
N LEU A 47 -19.08 -4.13 -8.35
CA LEU A 47 -19.55 -4.80 -7.16
C LEU A 47 -20.07 -6.21 -7.49
N TYR A 48 -19.67 -7.17 -6.68
CA TYR A 48 -20.10 -8.55 -6.74
C TYR A 48 -20.61 -9.02 -5.38
N LEU A 49 -21.49 -10.03 -5.38
CA LEU A 49 -21.91 -10.77 -4.20
C LEU A 49 -21.44 -12.22 -4.30
N LEU A 50 -21.01 -12.74 -3.17
CA LEU A 50 -20.78 -14.16 -2.91
C LEU A 50 -21.87 -14.64 -1.95
N SER A 51 -22.75 -15.53 -2.40
CA SER A 51 -23.79 -16.12 -1.55
C SER A 51 -23.19 -17.15 -0.58
N ALA A 52 -23.89 -17.46 0.50
CA ALA A 52 -23.49 -18.50 1.46
C ALA A 52 -23.34 -19.88 0.79
N GLN A 53 -24.01 -20.14 -0.33
CA GLN A 53 -23.93 -21.39 -1.12
C GLN A 53 -22.78 -21.35 -2.15
N GLY A 54 -21.97 -20.29 -2.21
CA GLY A 54 -20.81 -20.13 -3.12
C GLY A 54 -21.16 -19.58 -4.50
N GLY A 55 -22.40 -19.16 -4.76
CA GLY A 55 -22.79 -18.51 -6.01
C GLY A 55 -22.23 -17.08 -6.08
N VAL A 56 -21.62 -16.71 -7.22
CA VAL A 56 -21.09 -15.36 -7.48
C VAL A 56 -22.02 -14.61 -8.43
N ARG A 57 -22.43 -13.40 -8.08
CA ARG A 57 -23.30 -12.53 -8.88
C ARG A 57 -22.70 -11.13 -9.02
N ARG A 58 -22.56 -10.64 -10.26
CA ARG A 58 -22.19 -9.26 -10.55
C ARG A 58 -23.38 -8.34 -10.30
N MET A 59 -23.20 -7.28 -9.52
CA MET A 59 -24.25 -6.35 -9.10
C MET A 59 -24.21 -5.02 -9.86
N THR A 60 -23.04 -4.58 -10.28
CA THR A 60 -22.87 -3.38 -11.11
C THR A 60 -22.11 -3.71 -12.38
N ALA A 61 -22.25 -2.87 -13.42
CA ALA A 61 -21.60 -3.07 -14.71
C ALA A 61 -21.08 -1.75 -15.34
N ALA A 62 -21.14 -0.66 -14.57
CA ALA A 62 -20.71 0.65 -15.06
C ALA A 62 -19.20 0.91 -14.84
N GLY A 63 -18.48 0.03 -14.14
CA GLY A 63 -17.06 0.16 -13.87
C GLY A 63 -16.72 1.27 -12.85
N ASP A 64 -17.70 1.81 -12.15
CA ASP A 64 -17.58 3.00 -11.30
C ASP A 64 -17.70 2.73 -9.78
N CYS A 65 -17.91 1.47 -9.36
CA CYS A 65 -18.05 1.07 -7.96
C CYS A 65 -16.68 0.76 -7.33
N ARG A 66 -15.99 1.76 -6.79
CA ARG A 66 -14.62 1.63 -6.24
C ARG A 66 -14.57 1.32 -4.76
N SER A 67 -15.64 1.61 -4.02
CA SER A 67 -15.86 1.32 -2.60
C SER A 67 -17.35 1.18 -2.34
N PHE A 68 -17.72 0.56 -1.25
CA PHE A 68 -19.12 0.40 -0.84
C PHE A 68 -19.21 0.21 0.66
N PHE A 69 -20.44 0.30 1.19
CA PHE A 69 -20.78 -0.16 2.53
C PHE A 69 -22.21 -0.70 2.55
N PHE A 70 -22.46 -1.65 3.44
CA PHE A 70 -23.80 -2.13 3.70
C PHE A 70 -24.58 -1.09 4.51
N ARG A 71 -25.72 -0.68 3.99
CA ARG A 71 -26.69 0.16 4.71
C ARG A 71 -27.60 -0.70 5.57
N SER A 72 -27.92 -1.91 5.09
CA SER A 72 -28.67 -2.97 5.77
C SER A 72 -28.26 -4.32 5.18
N ALA A 73 -28.83 -5.42 5.68
CA ALA A 73 -28.61 -6.74 5.10
C ALA A 73 -29.07 -6.87 3.63
N SER A 74 -29.96 -6.00 3.17
CA SER A 74 -30.54 -6.03 1.81
C SER A 74 -30.13 -4.84 0.94
N GLU A 75 -29.35 -3.88 1.45
CA GLU A 75 -29.02 -2.65 0.72
C GLU A 75 -27.56 -2.26 0.87
N ILE A 76 -26.91 -1.95 -0.25
CA ILE A 76 -25.56 -1.43 -0.35
C ILE A 76 -25.58 0.00 -0.90
N TRP A 77 -24.78 0.89 -0.32
CA TRP A 77 -24.49 2.21 -0.86
C TRP A 77 -23.04 2.31 -1.33
N PHE A 78 -22.82 3.05 -2.43
CA PHE A 78 -21.50 3.29 -2.97
C PHE A 78 -21.39 4.68 -3.62
N PRO A 79 -20.23 5.36 -3.53
CA PRO A 79 -20.05 6.66 -4.15
C PRO A 79 -19.82 6.51 -5.67
N ALA A 80 -20.68 7.14 -6.48
CA ALA A 80 -20.52 7.20 -7.93
C ALA A 80 -21.25 8.41 -8.54
N ALA A 81 -20.50 9.30 -9.18
CA ALA A 81 -21.04 10.46 -9.91
C ALA A 81 -21.44 10.03 -11.34
N ARG A 82 -22.68 9.58 -11.54
CA ARG A 82 -23.16 9.02 -12.82
C ARG A 82 -23.58 10.08 -13.82
N LYS A 83 -24.03 11.24 -13.36
CA LYS A 83 -24.39 12.36 -14.23
C LYS A 83 -23.12 13.08 -14.70
N GLN A 84 -23.04 13.45 -15.99
CA GLN A 84 -21.89 14.19 -16.52
C GLN A 84 -21.68 15.52 -15.78
N ALA A 85 -22.76 16.26 -15.50
CA ALA A 85 -22.70 17.51 -14.75
C ALA A 85 -22.03 17.37 -13.37
N ASP A 86 -22.25 16.23 -12.67
CA ASP A 86 -21.60 15.99 -11.38
C ASP A 86 -20.10 15.71 -11.55
N ARG A 87 -19.73 14.95 -12.57
CA ARG A 87 -18.32 14.72 -12.90
C ARG A 87 -17.59 16.00 -13.25
N ASP A 88 -18.23 16.88 -14.01
CA ASP A 88 -17.68 18.19 -14.41
C ASP A 88 -17.47 19.09 -13.18
N ARG A 89 -18.43 19.10 -12.24
CA ARG A 89 -18.33 19.85 -10.96
C ARG A 89 -17.18 19.32 -10.10
N ILE A 90 -17.07 17.99 -9.95
CA ILE A 90 -15.97 17.35 -9.21
C ILE A 90 -14.62 17.65 -9.87
N ALA A 91 -14.55 17.57 -11.20
CA ALA A 91 -13.34 17.91 -11.95
C ALA A 91 -12.93 19.38 -11.83
N ALA A 92 -13.91 20.28 -11.64
CA ALA A 92 -13.68 21.69 -11.35
C ALA A 92 -13.23 21.95 -9.88
N GLY A 93 -13.11 20.91 -9.03
CA GLY A 93 -12.63 21.01 -7.66
C GLY A 93 -13.73 21.15 -6.61
N GLU A 94 -15.00 21.04 -6.99
CA GLU A 94 -16.09 21.08 -6.02
C GLU A 94 -16.09 19.86 -5.11
N PRO A 95 -16.16 20.01 -3.76
CA PRO A 95 -16.28 18.90 -2.83
C PRO A 95 -17.70 18.31 -2.89
N LEU A 96 -17.88 17.34 -3.76
CA LEU A 96 -19.16 16.69 -4.02
C LEU A 96 -19.02 15.16 -3.98
N THR A 97 -19.88 14.49 -3.21
CA THR A 97 -20.04 13.04 -3.26
C THR A 97 -21.51 12.69 -3.51
N VAL A 98 -21.75 11.82 -4.48
CA VAL A 98 -23.09 11.29 -4.78
C VAL A 98 -23.08 9.81 -4.47
N PHE A 99 -23.90 9.39 -3.51
CA PHE A 99 -24.09 7.98 -3.18
C PHE A 99 -25.22 7.39 -4.00
N GLN A 100 -24.95 6.23 -4.57
CA GLN A 100 -25.94 5.35 -5.20
C GLN A 100 -26.34 4.27 -4.22
N ARG A 101 -27.61 3.92 -4.16
CA ARG A 101 -28.14 2.75 -3.44
C ARG A 101 -28.44 1.62 -4.40
N LEU A 102 -28.22 0.41 -3.96
CA LEU A 102 -28.51 -0.82 -4.69
C LEU A 102 -29.14 -1.85 -3.76
N CYS A 103 -30.34 -2.34 -4.11
CA CYS A 103 -31.00 -3.43 -3.41
C CYS A 103 -30.39 -4.77 -3.84
N LEU A 104 -30.13 -5.67 -2.87
CA LEU A 104 -29.51 -6.97 -3.16
C LEU A 104 -30.46 -7.94 -3.87
N ASP A 105 -31.77 -7.76 -3.73
CA ASP A 105 -32.77 -8.60 -4.41
C ASP A 105 -32.89 -8.29 -5.91
N GLY A 106 -32.32 -7.16 -6.37
CA GLY A 106 -32.30 -6.74 -7.76
C GLY A 106 -32.77 -5.30 -7.96
N GLY A 107 -32.82 -4.88 -9.23
CA GLY A 107 -33.14 -3.51 -9.63
C GLY A 107 -31.89 -2.72 -10.03
N GLU A 108 -32.10 -1.50 -10.54
CA GLU A 108 -31.04 -0.58 -10.91
C GLU A 108 -30.61 0.27 -9.71
N ALA A 109 -29.33 0.61 -9.64
CA ALA A 109 -28.85 1.53 -8.64
C ALA A 109 -29.39 2.95 -8.90
N SER A 110 -29.86 3.60 -7.84
CA SER A 110 -30.44 4.94 -7.88
C SER A 110 -29.73 5.88 -6.89
N GLU A 111 -29.77 7.20 -7.15
CA GLU A 111 -29.21 8.19 -6.25
C GLU A 111 -29.92 8.12 -4.89
N ALA A 112 -29.13 7.96 -3.82
CA ALA A 112 -29.60 7.88 -2.45
C ALA A 112 -29.32 9.16 -1.66
N LEU A 113 -28.13 9.71 -1.81
CA LEU A 113 -27.69 10.86 -1.02
C LEU A 113 -26.67 11.68 -1.82
N ARG A 114 -26.76 13.00 -1.71
CA ARG A 114 -25.84 13.97 -2.30
C ARG A 114 -25.27 14.85 -1.20
N LEU A 115 -23.95 14.90 -1.08
CA LEU A 115 -23.28 15.66 -0.04
C LEU A 115 -22.32 16.69 -0.66
N PRO A 116 -22.32 17.94 -0.18
CA PRO A 116 -21.31 18.94 -0.52
C PRO A 116 -20.00 18.69 0.25
N LEU A 117 -19.50 17.46 0.15
CA LEU A 117 -18.30 16.94 0.82
C LEU A 117 -17.54 16.00 -0.13
N ALA A 118 -16.22 16.06 -0.11
CA ALA A 118 -15.36 15.04 -0.74
C ALA A 118 -15.14 13.90 0.26
N VAL A 119 -16.02 12.90 0.24
CA VAL A 119 -16.03 11.79 1.22
C VAL A 119 -14.98 10.76 0.88
N GLY A 120 -14.14 10.41 1.86
CA GLY A 120 -13.10 9.39 1.77
C GLY A 120 -13.41 8.09 2.54
N GLY A 121 -14.27 8.16 3.56
CA GLY A 121 -14.65 6.99 4.37
C GLY A 121 -16.02 7.14 4.98
N VAL A 122 -16.74 6.03 5.15
CA VAL A 122 -18.09 5.99 5.74
C VAL A 122 -18.24 4.77 6.63
N LYS A 123 -18.84 4.94 7.81
CA LYS A 123 -19.36 3.86 8.66
C LYS A 123 -20.79 4.18 9.07
N PRO A 124 -21.77 3.26 8.85
CA PRO A 124 -23.11 3.43 9.37
C PRO A 124 -23.14 3.41 10.89
N MET A 125 -24.03 4.24 11.47
CA MET A 125 -24.34 4.25 12.89
C MET A 125 -25.64 3.46 13.15
N GLU A 126 -25.84 2.95 14.36
CA GLU A 126 -27.02 2.16 14.72
C GLU A 126 -28.34 2.95 14.61
N ASP A 127 -28.28 4.27 14.82
CA ASP A 127 -29.46 5.16 14.73
C ASP A 127 -29.79 5.59 13.28
N GLY A 128 -29.10 5.04 12.32
CA GLY A 128 -29.32 5.31 10.91
C GLY A 128 -28.53 6.47 10.33
N ARG A 129 -27.82 7.27 11.13
CA ARG A 129 -26.88 8.27 10.65
C ARG A 129 -25.60 7.61 10.08
N LEU A 130 -24.75 8.43 9.45
CA LEU A 130 -23.49 8.02 8.88
C LEU A 130 -22.35 8.80 9.53
N ALA A 131 -21.36 8.09 10.06
CA ALA A 131 -20.06 8.68 10.39
C ALA A 131 -19.23 8.76 9.11
N VAL A 132 -18.80 9.97 8.75
CA VAL A 132 -18.18 10.28 7.46
C VAL A 132 -16.85 10.97 7.68
N LEU A 133 -15.80 10.46 7.04
CA LEU A 133 -14.51 11.11 6.94
C LEU A 133 -14.43 11.84 5.59
N ALA A 134 -14.32 13.16 5.61
CA ALA A 134 -14.31 13.98 4.40
C ALA A 134 -13.11 14.92 4.36
N GLN A 135 -12.66 15.25 3.14
CA GLN A 135 -11.64 16.27 2.95
C GLN A 135 -12.17 17.65 3.34
N TYR A 136 -11.38 18.39 4.09
CA TYR A 136 -11.68 19.73 4.59
C TYR A 136 -10.50 20.66 4.28
N ASP A 137 -10.76 21.81 3.70
CA ASP A 137 -9.76 22.82 3.40
C ASP A 137 -9.90 23.98 4.41
N LEU A 138 -8.87 24.20 5.22
CA LEU A 138 -8.83 25.25 6.24
C LEU A 138 -8.96 26.66 5.66
N ARG A 139 -8.57 26.86 4.39
CA ARG A 139 -8.70 28.16 3.69
C ARG A 139 -10.13 28.45 3.26
N VAL A 140 -10.95 27.40 3.10
CA VAL A 140 -12.34 27.49 2.68
C VAL A 140 -13.28 27.50 3.87
N GLY A 141 -13.01 26.65 4.87
CA GLY A 141 -13.89 26.47 6.02
C GLY A 141 -15.07 25.53 5.73
N ASP A 142 -16.21 25.81 6.36
CA ASP A 142 -17.39 24.92 6.32
C ASP A 142 -18.19 25.09 5.00
N TYR A 143 -17.60 24.65 3.88
CA TYR A 143 -18.22 24.68 2.54
C TYR A 143 -19.63 24.07 2.53
N PHE A 144 -19.88 23.04 3.32
CA PHE A 144 -21.17 22.37 3.42
C PHE A 144 -22.28 23.26 3.99
N ALA A 145 -21.94 24.28 4.79
CA ALA A 145 -22.88 25.24 5.40
C ALA A 145 -23.11 26.50 4.55
N MET A 146 -22.35 26.68 3.45
CA MET A 146 -22.44 27.85 2.57
C MET A 146 -23.67 27.79 1.68
N ASP A 147 -24.21 29.00 1.34
CA ASP A 147 -25.19 29.15 0.29
C ASP A 147 -24.56 29.05 -1.13
N ASP A 148 -25.40 29.02 -2.16
CA ASP A 148 -24.94 28.84 -3.55
C ASP A 148 -24.03 29.98 -4.03
N ALA A 149 -24.27 31.23 -3.58
CA ALA A 149 -23.44 32.38 -3.95
C ALA A 149 -22.05 32.30 -3.32
N GLN A 150 -21.97 31.90 -2.05
CA GLN A 150 -20.73 31.68 -1.33
C GLN A 150 -19.93 30.54 -1.96
N ARG A 151 -20.60 29.42 -2.29
CA ARG A 151 -19.95 28.26 -2.97
C ARG A 151 -19.40 28.66 -4.33
N SER A 152 -20.18 29.42 -5.12
CA SER A 152 -19.72 29.90 -6.43
C SER A 152 -18.47 30.78 -6.30
N ALA A 153 -18.46 31.70 -5.32
CA ALA A 153 -17.30 32.57 -5.08
C ALA A 153 -16.05 31.77 -4.67
N VAL A 154 -16.20 30.68 -3.89
CA VAL A 154 -15.10 29.79 -3.54
C VAL A 154 -14.54 29.11 -4.79
N LEU A 155 -15.40 28.55 -5.65
CA LEU A 155 -14.98 27.86 -6.88
C LEU A 155 -14.31 28.79 -7.88
N GLU A 156 -14.82 30.03 -8.04
CA GLU A 156 -14.19 31.07 -8.87
C GLU A 156 -12.78 31.39 -8.37
N ARG A 157 -12.63 31.66 -7.06
CA ARG A 157 -11.32 31.90 -6.45
C ARG A 157 -10.37 30.71 -6.65
N GLN A 158 -10.80 29.49 -6.42
CA GLN A 158 -9.97 28.29 -6.61
C GLN A 158 -9.53 28.11 -8.07
N LYS A 159 -10.38 28.49 -9.01
CA LYS A 159 -10.06 28.52 -10.45
C LYS A 159 -9.01 29.57 -10.76
N ASP A 160 -9.17 30.80 -10.25
CA ASP A 160 -8.23 31.90 -10.46
C ASP A 160 -6.85 31.61 -9.83
N GLU A 161 -6.83 30.85 -8.72
CA GLU A 161 -5.60 30.45 -8.00
C GLU A 161 -5.05 29.07 -8.47
N SER A 162 -5.53 28.52 -9.58
CA SER A 162 -5.19 27.15 -10.01
C SER A 162 -3.76 27.01 -10.54
N ASP A 163 -3.14 28.08 -11.01
CA ASP A 163 -1.84 28.10 -11.70
C ASP A 163 -0.63 28.34 -10.78
N TYR A 164 -0.86 28.49 -9.44
CA TYR A 164 0.19 28.57 -8.43
C TYR A 164 -0.20 27.86 -7.13
N LYS A 165 0.77 27.64 -6.24
CA LYS A 165 0.53 27.07 -4.90
C LYS A 165 1.29 27.89 -3.85
N VAL A 166 0.59 28.22 -2.77
CA VAL A 166 1.17 28.80 -1.55
C VAL A 166 1.30 27.70 -0.52
N LEU A 167 2.51 27.45 -0.03
CA LEU A 167 2.84 26.36 0.87
C LEU A 167 3.28 26.94 2.22
N GLU A 168 2.58 26.59 3.29
CA GLU A 168 2.77 27.15 4.63
C GLU A 168 3.04 26.08 5.69
N GLU A 169 2.88 24.79 5.34
CA GLU A 169 3.07 23.67 6.28
C GLU A 169 3.74 22.48 5.62
N ILE A 170 4.26 21.56 6.43
CA ILE A 170 4.79 20.28 6.00
C ILE A 170 4.05 19.12 6.67
N PRO A 171 3.74 18.04 5.90
CA PRO A 171 3.98 17.91 4.47
C PRO A 171 3.04 18.79 3.63
N PHE A 172 3.56 19.40 2.57
CA PHE A 172 2.78 20.22 1.65
C PHE A 172 2.13 19.41 0.51
N TRP A 173 2.66 18.23 0.23
CA TRP A 173 2.09 17.24 -0.70
C TRP A 173 2.11 15.85 -0.07
N PHE A 174 1.41 14.90 -0.70
CA PHE A 174 1.42 13.51 -0.28
C PHE A 174 1.25 12.59 -1.49
N ASN A 175 1.98 11.48 -1.51
CA ASN A 175 1.93 10.52 -2.61
C ASN A 175 0.51 10.03 -2.88
N GLY A 176 0.06 10.12 -4.14
CA GLY A 176 -1.30 9.76 -4.56
C GLY A 176 -2.39 10.76 -4.18
N LYS A 177 -2.08 11.86 -3.46
CA LYS A 177 -3.05 12.91 -3.08
C LYS A 177 -2.72 14.29 -3.65
N GLY A 178 -1.53 14.47 -4.22
CA GLY A 178 -1.08 15.79 -4.68
C GLY A 178 -0.81 16.75 -3.54
N PHE A 179 -1.05 18.04 -3.77
CA PHE A 179 -0.88 19.09 -2.75
C PHE A 179 -1.96 19.03 -1.68
N ILE A 180 -1.52 18.90 -0.43
CA ILE A 180 -2.37 18.74 0.77
C ILE A 180 -2.22 19.89 1.79
N ASP A 181 -1.44 20.93 1.46
CA ASP A 181 -1.25 22.09 2.32
C ASP A 181 -2.60 22.69 2.76
N LYS A 182 -2.78 22.87 4.07
CA LYS A 182 -4.03 23.31 4.72
C LYS A 182 -5.25 22.38 4.50
N LYS A 183 -5.06 21.18 3.96
CA LYS A 183 -6.13 20.18 3.84
C LYS A 183 -6.06 19.18 4.99
N ARG A 184 -7.24 18.82 5.51
CA ARG A 184 -7.41 17.86 6.59
C ARG A 184 -8.45 16.81 6.20
N SER A 185 -8.38 15.65 6.81
CA SER A 185 -9.49 14.69 6.84
C SER A 185 -10.29 14.98 8.11
N ARG A 186 -11.55 15.43 7.98
CA ARG A 186 -12.40 15.81 9.10
C ARG A 186 -13.50 14.78 9.31
N LEU A 187 -13.73 14.36 10.55
CA LEU A 187 -14.81 13.45 10.91
C LEU A 187 -16.11 14.24 11.14
N MET A 188 -17.19 13.77 10.54
CA MET A 188 -18.52 14.38 10.60
C MET A 188 -19.58 13.29 10.76
N ILE A 189 -20.74 13.66 11.30
CA ILE A 189 -21.96 12.85 11.28
C ILE A 189 -22.91 13.45 10.25
N VAL A 190 -23.46 12.60 9.39
CA VAL A 190 -24.45 12.99 8.37
C VAL A 190 -25.75 12.26 8.64
N ASP A 191 -26.86 12.99 8.66
CA ASP A 191 -28.20 12.45 8.64
C ASP A 191 -28.64 12.28 7.18
N PRO A 192 -28.81 11.04 6.69
CA PRO A 192 -29.17 10.81 5.30
C PRO A 192 -30.62 11.15 4.95
N GLU A 193 -31.49 11.35 5.94
CA GLU A 193 -32.91 11.66 5.70
C GLU A 193 -33.12 13.14 5.34
N ASN A 194 -32.36 14.02 5.98
CA ASN A 194 -32.48 15.48 5.80
C ASN A 194 -31.21 16.15 5.28
N GLY A 195 -30.10 15.41 5.15
CA GLY A 195 -28.81 15.91 4.69
C GLY A 195 -28.05 16.77 5.71
N ALA A 196 -28.47 16.79 6.98
CA ALA A 196 -27.80 17.56 8.03
C ALA A 196 -26.38 17.01 8.29
N ILE A 197 -25.42 17.92 8.42
CA ILE A 197 -24.01 17.60 8.64
C ILE A 197 -23.58 18.22 9.98
N THR A 198 -23.09 17.37 10.88
CA THR A 198 -22.57 17.78 12.20
C THR A 198 -21.08 17.46 12.26
N PRO A 199 -20.19 18.46 12.37
CA PRO A 199 -18.77 18.22 12.61
C PRO A 199 -18.53 17.54 13.96
N VAL A 200 -17.56 16.57 13.96
CA VAL A 200 -17.15 15.83 15.16
C VAL A 200 -15.74 16.22 15.58
N SER A 201 -14.79 16.17 14.64
CA SER A 201 -13.41 16.54 14.93
C SER A 201 -13.17 18.03 14.71
N GLU A 202 -12.19 18.57 15.45
CA GLU A 202 -11.74 19.95 15.27
C GLU A 202 -11.18 20.19 13.87
N PRO A 203 -11.36 21.41 13.28
CA PRO A 203 -10.91 21.73 11.92
C PRO A 203 -9.41 21.50 11.69
N GLN A 204 -8.55 21.80 12.68
CA GLN A 204 -7.09 21.66 12.59
C GLN A 204 -6.61 20.22 12.67
N MET A 205 -7.45 19.29 13.15
CA MET A 205 -7.11 17.89 13.28
C MET A 205 -7.22 17.18 11.92
N ASN A 206 -6.15 16.53 11.51
CA ASN A 206 -6.16 15.59 10.40
C ASN A 206 -6.45 14.18 10.92
N VAL A 207 -7.71 13.75 10.86
CA VAL A 207 -8.14 12.42 11.32
C VAL A 207 -7.56 11.34 10.40
N GLN A 208 -6.92 10.33 11.00
CA GLN A 208 -6.25 9.24 10.29
C GLN A 208 -7.11 7.96 10.23
N GLY A 209 -7.88 7.70 11.28
CA GLY A 209 -8.75 6.54 11.39
C GLY A 209 -9.90 6.80 12.36
N PHE A 210 -10.99 6.06 12.20
CA PHE A 210 -12.13 6.11 13.11
C PHE A 210 -12.89 4.79 13.14
N ASP A 211 -13.61 4.57 14.25
CA ASP A 211 -14.54 3.46 14.41
C ASP A 211 -15.83 3.91 15.10
N VAL A 212 -16.90 3.09 14.99
CA VAL A 212 -18.23 3.39 15.50
C VAL A 212 -18.73 2.23 16.35
N CYS A 213 -19.27 2.54 17.54
CA CYS A 213 -19.96 1.58 18.39
C CYS A 213 -21.19 2.25 19.03
N GLY A 214 -22.39 1.85 18.60
CA GLY A 214 -23.62 2.52 18.99
C GLY A 214 -23.62 4.01 18.63
N ALA A 215 -23.71 4.88 19.64
CA ALA A 215 -23.63 6.33 19.49
C ALA A 215 -22.22 6.89 19.66
N GLN A 216 -21.22 6.05 19.91
CA GLN A 216 -19.84 6.47 20.16
C GLN A 216 -19.00 6.41 18.88
N LEU A 217 -18.18 7.43 18.65
CA LEU A 217 -17.18 7.50 17.60
C LEU A 217 -15.79 7.58 18.24
N LEU A 218 -14.97 6.58 17.99
CA LEU A 218 -13.56 6.55 18.35
C LEU A 218 -12.74 7.00 17.15
N PHE A 219 -11.83 7.95 17.33
CA PHE A 219 -10.98 8.41 16.22
C PHE A 219 -9.59 8.83 16.69
N CYS A 220 -8.61 8.74 15.79
CA CYS A 220 -7.27 9.27 16.02
C CYS A 220 -6.91 10.30 14.95
N GLY A 221 -6.08 11.26 15.33
CA GLY A 221 -5.68 12.31 14.40
C GLY A 221 -4.51 13.15 14.90
N LYS A 222 -3.95 13.92 13.97
CA LYS A 222 -2.81 14.83 14.20
C LYS A 222 -3.28 16.27 14.08
N THR A 223 -3.07 17.04 15.13
CA THR A 223 -3.36 18.49 15.12
C THR A 223 -2.06 19.25 14.90
N TYR A 224 -2.02 20.11 13.89
CA TYR A 224 -0.82 20.89 13.54
C TYR A 224 -1.15 22.12 12.71
N GLU A 225 -0.25 23.11 12.73
CA GLU A 225 -0.32 24.34 11.94
C GLU A 225 0.81 24.48 10.93
N ALA A 226 2.06 24.17 11.34
CA ALA A 226 3.24 24.31 10.48
C ALA A 226 3.88 22.97 10.10
N LYS A 227 3.86 21.99 11.02
CA LYS A 227 4.51 20.70 10.84
C LYS A 227 3.69 19.58 11.44
N ALA A 228 3.34 18.58 10.63
CA ALA A 228 2.65 17.39 11.13
C ALA A 228 3.56 16.58 12.08
N PRO A 229 3.08 16.23 13.30
CA PRO A 229 3.82 15.39 14.23
C PRO A 229 3.85 13.92 13.79
N THR A 230 4.72 13.11 14.40
CA THR A 230 4.72 11.65 14.25
C THR A 230 3.70 10.97 15.17
N THR A 231 3.35 11.62 16.26
CA THR A 231 2.37 11.18 17.26
C THR A 231 0.95 11.64 16.92
N ALA A 232 -0.07 11.06 17.57
CA ALA A 232 -1.47 11.40 17.33
C ALA A 232 -2.30 11.33 18.62
N SER A 233 -3.36 12.17 18.71
CA SER A 233 -4.38 12.02 19.75
C SER A 233 -5.31 10.86 19.46
N VAL A 234 -5.91 10.27 20.49
CA VAL A 234 -7.08 9.38 20.41
C VAL A 234 -8.23 10.03 21.15
N CYS A 235 -9.36 10.18 20.48
CA CYS A 235 -10.55 10.84 21.00
C CYS A 235 -11.78 9.94 20.92
N LEU A 236 -12.67 10.08 21.88
CA LEU A 236 -13.99 9.46 21.92
C LEU A 236 -15.07 10.55 21.93
N TYR A 237 -15.94 10.52 20.93
CA TYR A 237 -17.10 11.41 20.82
C TYR A 237 -18.39 10.63 21.09
N ASP A 238 -19.29 11.21 21.90
CA ASP A 238 -20.62 10.68 22.13
C ASP A 238 -21.66 11.51 21.35
N ALA A 239 -22.28 10.88 20.37
CA ALA A 239 -23.28 11.53 19.49
C ALA A 239 -24.63 11.80 20.17
N LYS A 240 -24.87 11.35 21.42
CA LYS A 240 -26.06 11.68 22.20
C LYS A 240 -25.87 12.98 22.98
N THR A 241 -24.66 13.18 23.55
CA THR A 241 -24.36 14.36 24.36
C THR A 241 -23.67 15.46 23.56
N GLY A 242 -23.01 15.11 22.44
CA GLY A 242 -22.17 16.02 21.67
C GLY A 242 -20.79 16.27 22.29
N GLU A 243 -20.41 15.51 23.32
CA GLU A 243 -19.15 15.69 24.04
C GLU A 243 -18.02 14.86 23.43
N THR A 244 -16.83 15.48 23.34
CA THR A 244 -15.58 14.80 22.98
C THR A 244 -14.70 14.67 24.21
N ARG A 245 -14.17 13.48 24.44
CA ARG A 245 -13.16 13.20 25.46
C ARG A 245 -11.87 12.74 24.81
N GLU A 246 -10.76 13.41 25.09
CA GLU A 246 -9.42 12.94 24.71
C GLU A 246 -9.03 11.78 25.60
N LEU A 247 -8.71 10.63 24.98
CA LEU A 247 -8.28 9.41 25.66
C LEU A 247 -6.76 9.31 25.72
N LEU A 248 -6.07 9.74 24.67
CA LEU A 248 -4.61 9.79 24.56
C LEU A 248 -4.21 11.17 24.03
N PRO A 249 -3.32 11.93 24.72
CA PRO A 249 -2.84 13.20 24.22
C PRO A 249 -1.96 13.06 22.98
N GLY A 250 -1.98 14.10 22.12
CA GLY A 250 -1.39 14.08 20.79
C GLY A 250 0.15 14.01 20.74
N ASP A 251 0.84 14.15 21.85
CA ASP A 251 2.30 14.10 21.96
C ASP A 251 2.85 12.78 22.56
N ALA A 252 1.97 11.85 22.93
CA ALA A 252 2.35 10.66 23.68
C ALA A 252 2.88 9.52 22.79
N LEU A 253 2.11 9.06 21.82
CA LEU A 253 2.40 7.87 21.02
C LEU A 253 2.09 8.10 19.52
N GLY A 254 2.80 7.38 18.64
CA GLY A 254 2.38 7.19 17.26
C GLY A 254 1.27 6.15 17.20
N VAL A 255 0.08 6.54 16.73
CA VAL A 255 -1.10 5.66 16.63
C VAL A 255 -1.27 5.22 15.19
N SER A 256 -1.51 3.92 14.95
CA SER A 256 -1.77 3.37 13.61
C SER A 256 -3.25 3.11 13.37
N ASP A 257 -3.93 2.39 14.24
CA ASP A 257 -5.31 1.97 14.07
C ASP A 257 -6.11 2.16 15.35
N VAL A 258 -7.39 2.51 15.20
CA VAL A 258 -8.34 2.63 16.31
C VAL A 258 -9.58 1.79 16.03
N PHE A 259 -10.08 1.10 17.04
CA PHE A 259 -11.25 0.22 16.93
C PHE A 259 -11.90 -0.02 18.28
N PHE A 260 -13.17 -0.38 18.28
CA PHE A 260 -13.83 -0.88 19.49
C PHE A 260 -13.65 -2.39 19.61
N TRP A 261 -13.22 -2.86 20.80
CA TRP A 261 -13.14 -4.28 21.11
C TRP A 261 -14.03 -4.62 22.30
N ALA A 262 -15.12 -5.33 22.03
CA ALA A 262 -16.19 -5.59 22.99
C ALA A 262 -16.68 -4.29 23.70
N GLY A 263 -16.87 -3.23 22.92
CA GLY A 263 -17.31 -1.93 23.40
C GLY A 263 -16.23 -1.06 24.06
N GLU A 264 -15.00 -1.58 24.27
CA GLU A 264 -13.87 -0.80 24.81
C GLU A 264 -13.12 -0.09 23.67
N PRO A 265 -12.78 1.20 23.81
CA PRO A 265 -11.91 1.90 22.86
C PRO A 265 -10.49 1.33 22.93
N CYS A 266 -10.02 0.75 21.84
CA CYS A 266 -8.68 0.18 21.71
C CYS A 266 -7.95 0.75 20.49
N PHE A 267 -6.61 0.68 20.49
CA PHE A 267 -5.77 1.18 19.41
C PHE A 267 -4.38 0.56 19.42
N PHE A 268 -3.80 0.43 18.25
CA PHE A 268 -2.39 0.10 18.10
C PHE A 268 -1.54 1.37 18.15
N ALA A 269 -0.47 1.35 18.95
CA ALA A 269 0.42 2.50 19.09
C ALA A 269 1.85 2.10 19.49
N SER A 270 2.81 2.98 19.18
CA SER A 270 4.22 2.83 19.52
C SER A 270 4.79 4.13 20.08
N ASP A 271 5.70 4.03 21.06
CA ASP A 271 6.47 5.18 21.53
C ASP A 271 7.65 5.55 20.62
N MET A 272 7.95 4.70 19.63
CA MET A 272 9.00 4.88 18.63
C MET A 272 10.41 5.12 19.21
N LYS A 273 10.66 4.75 20.47
CA LYS A 273 11.92 5.09 21.15
C LYS A 273 13.03 4.11 20.82
N ARG A 274 12.74 2.82 20.82
CA ARG A 274 13.78 1.80 20.66
C ARG A 274 14.17 1.59 19.20
N TYR A 275 13.18 1.44 18.31
CA TYR A 275 13.38 1.10 16.92
C TYR A 275 12.85 2.18 15.95
N GLY A 276 12.52 3.38 16.46
CA GLY A 276 12.07 4.51 15.64
C GLY A 276 10.69 4.34 15.06
N GLY A 277 10.45 5.03 13.94
CA GLY A 277 9.15 5.03 13.27
C GLY A 277 8.70 3.67 12.72
N ASN A 278 9.60 2.71 12.59
CA ASN A 278 9.30 1.33 12.15
C ASN A 278 9.07 0.36 13.31
N GLN A 279 9.10 0.82 14.57
CA GLN A 279 8.88 -0.02 15.75
C GLN A 279 7.47 -0.62 15.72
N ASN A 280 7.37 -1.93 15.92
CA ASN A 280 6.10 -2.64 16.02
C ASN A 280 5.22 -2.08 17.13
N PRO A 281 3.94 -1.81 16.88
CA PRO A 281 3.06 -1.20 17.87
C PRO A 281 2.56 -2.23 18.89
N GLY A 282 2.36 -1.78 20.13
CA GLY A 282 1.58 -2.50 21.13
C GLY A 282 0.09 -2.20 21.01
N LEU A 283 -0.73 -3.08 21.57
CA LEU A 283 -2.16 -2.84 21.71
C LEU A 283 -2.47 -2.16 23.04
N PHE A 284 -3.22 -1.07 22.98
CA PHE A 284 -3.68 -0.30 24.11
C PHE A 284 -5.21 -0.24 24.14
N CYS A 285 -5.79 -0.18 25.34
CA CYS A 285 -7.20 0.16 25.52
C CYS A 285 -7.37 1.28 26.55
N ALA A 286 -8.37 2.14 26.31
CA ALA A 286 -8.74 3.20 27.23
C ALA A 286 -9.84 2.69 28.18
N ARG A 287 -9.61 2.83 29.49
CA ARG A 287 -10.51 2.41 30.58
C ARG A 287 -10.69 3.51 31.61
N GLU A 288 -11.55 3.30 32.60
CA GLU A 288 -11.59 4.15 33.78
C GLU A 288 -10.22 4.17 34.45
N GLY A 289 -9.61 5.36 34.55
CA GLY A 289 -8.26 5.51 35.09
C GLY A 289 -7.15 5.71 34.07
N GLY A 290 -7.43 5.66 32.78
CA GLY A 290 -6.48 6.00 31.72
C GLY A 290 -6.28 4.95 30.64
N VAL A 291 -5.20 5.08 29.90
CA VAL A 291 -4.80 4.15 28.83
C VAL A 291 -3.89 3.07 29.39
N THR A 292 -4.20 1.82 29.07
CA THR A 292 -3.42 0.65 29.51
C THR A 292 -2.97 -0.16 28.30
N GLN A 293 -1.69 -0.51 28.23
CA GLN A 293 -1.18 -1.46 27.25
C GLN A 293 -1.63 -2.87 27.64
N LEU A 294 -2.34 -3.55 26.73
CA LEU A 294 -2.80 -4.92 26.96
C LEU A 294 -1.68 -5.92 26.66
N PHE A 295 -1.07 -5.79 25.50
CA PHE A 295 0.08 -6.63 25.10
C PHE A 295 0.97 -5.90 24.08
N LEU A 296 2.18 -6.42 23.94
CA LEU A 296 3.12 -6.09 22.88
C LEU A 296 3.57 -7.41 22.24
N ARG A 297 3.34 -7.54 20.95
CA ARG A 297 3.84 -8.65 20.13
C ARG A 297 4.85 -8.04 19.16
N ASP A 298 5.98 -8.74 18.94
CA ASP A 298 7.03 -8.27 18.03
C ASP A 298 6.68 -8.63 16.58
N GLU A 299 5.56 -8.09 16.10
CA GLU A 299 5.01 -8.27 14.75
C GLU A 299 4.30 -6.99 14.29
N ASP A 300 4.29 -6.75 12.98
CA ASP A 300 3.59 -5.59 12.39
C ASP A 300 2.12 -5.96 12.10
N PRO A 301 1.15 -5.46 12.89
CA PRO A 301 -0.26 -5.68 12.58
C PRO A 301 -0.62 -5.09 11.22
N CYS A 302 -1.47 -5.81 10.48
CA CYS A 302 -1.88 -5.47 9.11
C CYS A 302 -0.77 -5.65 8.04
N GLY A 303 0.37 -6.25 8.40
CA GLY A 303 1.46 -6.59 7.47
C GLY A 303 1.07 -7.66 6.46
N ASN A 304 1.76 -7.66 5.30
CA ASN A 304 1.55 -8.63 4.22
C ASN A 304 2.80 -8.74 3.33
N VAL A 305 3.04 -9.91 2.73
CA VAL A 305 4.10 -10.07 1.74
C VAL A 305 3.79 -9.35 0.43
N GLY A 306 4.81 -8.85 -0.27
CA GLY A 306 4.70 -8.04 -1.48
C GLY A 306 4.20 -8.81 -2.71
N SER A 307 3.45 -8.13 -3.60
CA SER A 307 3.13 -8.55 -4.96
C SER A 307 2.78 -7.33 -5.82
N ASP A 308 3.04 -7.41 -7.13
CA ASP A 308 2.60 -6.41 -8.11
C ASP A 308 1.19 -6.71 -8.67
N CYS A 309 0.55 -7.77 -8.18
CA CYS A 309 -0.75 -8.26 -8.66
C CYS A 309 -1.90 -8.01 -7.67
N ARG A 310 -1.89 -6.85 -7.02
CA ARG A 310 -2.96 -6.36 -6.14
C ARG A 310 -3.42 -4.98 -6.55
N LEU A 311 -4.72 -4.73 -6.45
CA LEU A 311 -5.30 -3.42 -6.71
C LEU A 311 -6.50 -3.18 -5.79
N GLY A 312 -6.44 -2.10 -5.02
CA GLY A 312 -7.40 -1.82 -3.96
C GLY A 312 -7.00 -2.50 -2.67
N GLY A 313 -7.74 -2.20 -1.62
CA GLY A 313 -7.52 -2.72 -0.27
C GLY A 313 -8.76 -3.42 0.29
N GLY A 314 -8.74 -3.66 1.57
CA GLY A 314 -9.84 -4.24 2.33
C GLY A 314 -9.46 -4.30 3.80
N LYS A 315 -10.25 -4.97 4.62
CA LYS A 315 -9.94 -5.13 6.04
C LYS A 315 -8.72 -6.02 6.22
N SER A 316 -7.73 -5.53 6.94
CA SER A 316 -6.59 -6.27 7.48
C SER A 316 -6.66 -6.42 8.99
N LEU A 317 -7.70 -5.82 9.59
CA LEU A 317 -8.06 -5.89 11.00
C LEU A 317 -9.59 -6.00 11.12
N ALA A 318 -10.07 -6.87 12.00
CA ALA A 318 -11.47 -7.02 12.36
C ALA A 318 -11.62 -7.43 13.81
N VAL A 319 -12.74 -7.05 14.44
CA VAL A 319 -13.13 -7.50 15.78
C VAL A 319 -14.43 -8.27 15.68
N GLU A 320 -14.49 -9.44 16.31
CA GLU A 320 -15.72 -10.19 16.46
C GLU A 320 -15.77 -10.87 17.84
N GLY A 321 -16.78 -10.53 18.62
CA GLY A 321 -16.95 -11.05 19.97
C GLY A 321 -15.74 -10.76 20.87
N GLU A 322 -15.14 -11.81 21.38
CA GLU A 322 -13.96 -11.71 22.28
C GLU A 322 -12.63 -11.70 21.53
N TYR A 323 -12.64 -11.77 20.19
CA TYR A 323 -11.44 -11.92 19.40
C TYR A 323 -11.14 -10.68 18.53
N LEU A 324 -9.86 -10.36 18.47
CA LEU A 324 -9.27 -9.46 17.49
C LEU A 324 -8.61 -10.31 16.40
N TYR A 325 -8.86 -9.97 15.14
CA TYR A 325 -8.25 -10.61 13.99
C TYR A 325 -7.41 -9.59 13.23
N TYR A 326 -6.18 -9.95 12.86
CA TYR A 326 -5.36 -9.13 11.98
C TYR A 326 -4.34 -9.96 11.21
N THR A 327 -3.90 -9.43 10.07
CA THR A 327 -2.84 -10.04 9.27
C THR A 327 -1.47 -9.63 9.80
N VAL A 328 -0.48 -10.50 9.62
CA VAL A 328 0.93 -10.19 9.85
C VAL A 328 1.78 -10.80 8.75
N ALA A 329 2.82 -10.09 8.31
CA ALA A 329 3.91 -10.73 7.59
C ALA A 329 4.68 -11.63 8.57
N ASP A 330 4.97 -12.86 8.16
CA ASP A 330 5.75 -13.82 8.95
C ASP A 330 6.74 -14.51 8.02
N HIS A 331 8.00 -14.12 8.10
CA HIS A 331 9.06 -14.56 7.19
C HIS A 331 8.70 -14.24 5.71
N THR A 332 8.30 -15.25 4.95
CA THR A 332 7.99 -15.18 3.51
C THR A 332 6.50 -15.34 3.21
N ASP A 333 5.65 -15.36 4.23
CA ASP A 333 4.21 -15.59 4.11
C ASP A 333 3.40 -14.54 4.87
N THR A 334 2.08 -14.58 4.69
CA THR A 334 1.16 -13.80 5.51
C THR A 334 0.28 -14.73 6.33
N LYS A 335 0.21 -14.49 7.63
CA LYS A 335 -0.71 -15.17 8.54
C LYS A 335 -1.93 -14.30 8.85
N LEU A 336 -3.07 -14.93 9.10
CA LEU A 336 -4.20 -14.33 9.79
C LEU A 336 -4.21 -14.84 11.23
N LEU A 337 -4.05 -13.92 12.16
CA LEU A 337 -4.08 -14.20 13.59
C LEU A 337 -5.47 -13.95 14.16
N ARG A 338 -5.86 -14.79 15.11
CA ARG A 338 -6.99 -14.57 16.03
C ARG A 338 -6.41 -14.40 17.43
N VAL A 339 -6.67 -13.26 18.05
CA VAL A 339 -5.98 -12.84 19.29
C VAL A 339 -7.00 -12.53 20.38
N THR A 340 -6.70 -12.96 21.60
CA THR A 340 -7.49 -12.66 22.80
C THR A 340 -6.95 -11.44 23.55
N LYS A 341 -7.73 -10.87 24.47
CA LYS A 341 -7.34 -9.65 25.22
C LYS A 341 -6.09 -9.80 26.09
N ASP A 342 -5.70 -11.01 26.46
CA ASP A 342 -4.45 -11.32 27.15
C ASP A 342 -3.24 -11.56 26.23
N GLY A 343 -3.44 -11.37 24.91
CA GLY A 343 -2.39 -11.46 23.90
C GLY A 343 -2.08 -12.89 23.41
N GLN A 344 -2.88 -13.90 23.79
CA GLN A 344 -2.78 -15.22 23.18
C GLN A 344 -3.23 -15.15 21.72
N ALA A 345 -2.46 -15.75 20.83
CA ALA A 345 -2.74 -15.69 19.41
C ALA A 345 -2.68 -17.07 18.76
N ASP A 346 -3.69 -17.37 17.96
CA ASP A 346 -3.74 -18.53 17.08
C ASP A 346 -3.60 -18.07 15.62
N ALA A 347 -2.68 -18.65 14.86
CA ALA A 347 -2.63 -18.45 13.42
C ALA A 347 -3.70 -19.32 12.75
N ILE A 348 -4.87 -18.74 12.49
CA ILE A 348 -6.00 -19.46 11.88
C ILE A 348 -5.86 -19.63 10.37
N ILE A 349 -5.07 -18.79 9.72
CA ILE A 349 -4.57 -18.98 8.35
C ILE A 349 -3.05 -18.85 8.42
N ALA A 350 -2.37 -19.87 7.89
CA ALA A 350 -0.90 -19.93 7.80
C ALA A 350 -0.48 -20.68 6.53
N GLY A 351 0.84 -20.79 6.31
CA GLY A 351 1.44 -21.47 5.17
C GLY A 351 1.52 -20.58 3.92
N GLU A 352 2.13 -21.15 2.86
CA GLU A 352 2.50 -20.41 1.65
C GLU A 352 1.39 -19.56 1.08
N GLY A 353 1.65 -18.25 0.96
CA GLY A 353 0.76 -17.33 0.31
C GLY A 353 0.53 -16.03 1.05
N SER A 354 -0.51 -15.31 0.64
CA SER A 354 -0.92 -14.04 1.22
C SER A 354 -2.33 -14.09 1.80
N VAL A 355 -2.63 -13.11 2.65
CA VAL A 355 -3.99 -12.73 3.07
C VAL A 355 -4.14 -11.25 2.75
N ASP A 356 -4.77 -10.93 1.61
CA ASP A 356 -4.78 -9.56 1.07
C ASP A 356 -5.86 -8.68 1.71
N CYS A 357 -6.97 -9.28 2.06
CA CYS A 357 -7.99 -8.75 2.98
C CYS A 357 -8.89 -9.89 3.44
N PHE A 358 -9.61 -9.67 4.51
CA PHE A 358 -10.53 -10.66 5.07
C PHE A 358 -11.72 -9.99 5.75
N ASP A 359 -12.76 -10.77 6.05
CA ASP A 359 -13.81 -10.39 6.98
C ASP A 359 -14.29 -11.62 7.75
N VAL A 360 -14.82 -11.38 8.95
CA VAL A 360 -15.30 -12.40 9.87
C VAL A 360 -16.75 -12.11 10.25
N HIS A 361 -17.61 -13.14 10.26
CA HIS A 361 -18.99 -13.05 10.71
C HIS A 361 -19.45 -14.39 11.30
N ASP A 362 -19.89 -14.40 12.55
CA ASP A 362 -20.26 -15.59 13.32
C ASP A 362 -19.19 -16.70 13.25
N GLY A 363 -17.92 -16.33 13.43
CA GLY A 363 -16.76 -17.23 13.34
C GLY A 363 -16.43 -17.72 11.93
N ARG A 364 -17.21 -17.35 10.91
CA ARG A 364 -16.93 -17.68 9.50
C ARG A 364 -15.98 -16.66 8.91
N VAL A 365 -14.85 -17.13 8.42
CA VAL A 365 -13.80 -16.30 7.82
C VAL A 365 -13.84 -16.43 6.31
N LEU A 366 -13.93 -15.29 5.62
CA LEU A 366 -13.65 -15.17 4.19
C LEU A 366 -12.38 -14.32 3.99
N THR A 367 -11.57 -14.68 3.00
CA THR A 367 -10.36 -13.93 2.65
C THR A 367 -10.17 -13.83 1.14
N VAL A 368 -9.68 -12.68 0.68
CA VAL A 368 -9.02 -12.56 -0.63
C VAL A 368 -7.56 -12.92 -0.41
N ALA A 369 -7.06 -13.89 -1.16
CA ALA A 369 -5.71 -14.40 -0.97
C ALA A 369 -5.10 -14.86 -2.29
N MET A 370 -3.75 -14.85 -2.35
CA MET A 370 -2.96 -15.56 -3.33
C MET A 370 -2.40 -16.83 -2.69
N ARG A 371 -2.52 -17.97 -3.38
CA ARG A 371 -2.03 -19.27 -2.89
C ARG A 371 -1.23 -19.98 -3.97
N GLY A 372 0.03 -20.33 -3.68
CA GLY A 372 0.98 -20.79 -4.67
C GLY A 372 1.11 -19.74 -5.79
N LEU A 373 1.13 -20.19 -7.04
CA LEU A 373 1.21 -19.28 -8.20
C LEU A 373 -0.15 -18.77 -8.71
N ARG A 374 -1.24 -18.90 -7.93
CA ARG A 374 -2.53 -18.33 -8.30
C ARG A 374 -2.61 -16.85 -7.96
N LEU A 375 -3.26 -16.10 -8.85
CA LEU A 375 -3.70 -14.74 -8.56
C LEU A 375 -4.80 -14.74 -7.51
N GLN A 376 -5.23 -13.56 -7.11
CA GLN A 376 -6.27 -13.36 -6.09
C GLN A 376 -7.55 -14.14 -6.39
N GLU A 377 -8.02 -14.89 -5.41
CA GLU A 377 -9.35 -15.48 -5.35
C GLU A 377 -9.91 -15.33 -3.93
N ILE A 378 -11.22 -15.56 -3.78
CA ILE A 378 -11.84 -15.61 -2.46
C ILE A 378 -11.80 -17.04 -1.94
N TYR A 379 -11.41 -17.18 -0.68
CA TYR A 379 -11.37 -18.44 0.06
C TYR A 379 -12.21 -18.31 1.33
N ALA A 380 -12.82 -19.41 1.74
CA ALA A 380 -13.42 -19.59 3.06
C ALA A 380 -12.49 -20.47 3.92
N LEU A 381 -12.39 -20.17 5.21
CA LEU A 381 -11.75 -21.05 6.18
C LEU A 381 -12.78 -22.09 6.64
N GLU A 382 -12.62 -23.34 6.23
CA GLU A 382 -13.51 -24.47 6.54
C GLU A 382 -12.69 -25.61 7.16
N ASP A 383 -13.06 -26.06 8.34
CA ASP A 383 -12.37 -27.13 9.07
C ASP A 383 -10.83 -26.96 9.15
N GLY A 384 -10.40 -25.70 9.33
CA GLY A 384 -8.97 -25.34 9.43
C GLY A 384 -8.24 -25.28 8.08
N ALA A 385 -8.93 -25.44 6.95
CA ALA A 385 -8.36 -25.36 5.62
C ALA A 385 -8.99 -24.24 4.77
N LEU A 386 -8.21 -23.65 3.86
CA LEU A 386 -8.74 -22.67 2.92
C LEU A 386 -9.38 -23.35 1.71
N VAL A 387 -10.69 -23.18 1.57
CA VAL A 387 -11.49 -23.68 0.46
C VAL A 387 -11.79 -22.53 -0.52
N ARG A 388 -11.34 -22.67 -1.76
CA ARG A 388 -11.54 -21.64 -2.80
C ARG A 388 -13.02 -21.53 -3.17
N LYS A 389 -13.55 -20.30 -3.18
CA LYS A 389 -14.95 -19.97 -3.49
C LYS A 389 -15.13 -19.29 -4.85
N THR A 390 -14.08 -18.77 -5.46
CA THR A 390 -14.14 -18.07 -6.75
C THR A 390 -13.10 -18.59 -7.74
N ALA A 391 -13.28 -18.26 -9.02
CA ALA A 391 -12.40 -18.65 -10.12
C ALA A 391 -12.23 -17.52 -11.15
N PHE A 392 -12.08 -16.28 -10.69
CA PHE A 392 -11.96 -15.10 -11.56
C PHE A 392 -10.73 -15.13 -12.44
N ASN A 393 -9.64 -15.69 -11.94
CA ASN A 393 -8.34 -15.71 -12.59
C ASN A 393 -7.92 -17.11 -13.10
N GLU A 394 -8.78 -18.12 -13.00
CA GLU A 394 -8.41 -19.50 -13.36
C GLU A 394 -8.02 -19.64 -14.85
N ALA A 395 -8.76 -18.96 -15.73
CA ALA A 395 -8.53 -19.04 -17.16
C ALA A 395 -7.28 -18.29 -17.65
N VAL A 396 -6.77 -17.33 -16.89
CA VAL A 396 -5.67 -16.43 -17.32
C VAL A 396 -4.37 -17.19 -17.60
N PHE A 397 -4.11 -18.25 -16.85
CA PHE A 397 -2.90 -19.05 -17.03
C PHE A 397 -3.13 -20.37 -17.81
N THR A 398 -4.33 -20.52 -18.40
CA THR A 398 -4.62 -21.71 -19.21
C THR A 398 -3.66 -21.78 -20.40
N GLY A 399 -2.89 -22.88 -20.46
CA GLY A 399 -1.88 -23.08 -21.49
C GLY A 399 -0.57 -22.33 -21.29
N LYS A 400 -0.41 -21.54 -20.20
CA LYS A 400 0.84 -20.85 -19.88
C LYS A 400 1.70 -21.69 -18.93
N THR A 401 3.02 -21.51 -19.02
CA THR A 401 3.97 -22.11 -18.11
C THR A 401 4.48 -21.03 -17.14
N LEU A 402 4.43 -21.33 -15.85
CA LEU A 402 4.93 -20.44 -14.80
C LEU A 402 6.19 -21.07 -14.17
N SER A 403 7.11 -20.22 -13.73
CA SER A 403 8.28 -20.63 -12.95
C SER A 403 7.91 -20.65 -11.46
N THR A 404 8.26 -21.74 -10.78
CA THR A 404 8.04 -21.87 -9.33
C THR A 404 9.22 -21.28 -8.57
N PRO A 405 9.03 -20.35 -7.63
CA PRO A 405 10.10 -19.90 -6.75
C PRO A 405 10.61 -21.05 -5.88
N GLU A 406 11.90 -21.32 -5.93
CA GLU A 406 12.57 -22.30 -5.09
C GLU A 406 13.18 -21.56 -3.89
N ALA A 407 12.80 -21.95 -2.66
CA ALA A 407 13.29 -21.31 -1.45
C ALA A 407 14.79 -21.57 -1.26
N MET A 408 15.52 -20.55 -0.84
CA MET A 408 16.93 -20.59 -0.54
C MET A 408 17.25 -19.78 0.70
N GLN A 409 18.13 -20.29 1.56
CA GLN A 409 18.56 -19.59 2.77
C GLN A 409 20.08 -19.54 2.82
N ILE A 410 20.60 -18.45 3.36
CA ILE A 410 22.03 -18.27 3.66
C ILE A 410 22.20 -17.75 5.08
N VAL A 411 23.42 -17.80 5.59
CA VAL A 411 23.79 -17.13 6.84
C VAL A 411 24.69 -15.93 6.52
N SER A 412 24.28 -14.75 6.94
CA SER A 412 25.04 -13.51 6.82
C SER A 412 25.27 -12.94 8.22
N ASP A 413 26.52 -12.89 8.66
CA ASP A 413 26.93 -12.41 10.01
C ASP A 413 26.14 -13.07 11.15
N GLY A 414 25.85 -14.36 11.05
CA GLY A 414 25.09 -15.12 12.05
C GLY A 414 23.57 -14.98 11.95
N VAL A 415 23.07 -14.20 10.97
CA VAL A 415 21.63 -14.01 10.70
C VAL A 415 21.24 -14.81 9.46
N THR A 416 20.17 -15.60 9.54
CA THR A 416 19.61 -16.29 8.36
C THR A 416 18.93 -15.28 7.45
N ILE A 417 19.29 -15.24 6.17
CA ILE A 417 18.64 -14.48 5.12
C ILE A 417 17.87 -15.43 4.23
N GLU A 418 16.59 -15.18 4.05
CA GLU A 418 15.65 -16.00 3.29
C GLU A 418 15.36 -15.36 1.94
N GLY A 419 15.28 -16.19 0.91
CA GLY A 419 14.99 -15.73 -0.44
C GLY A 419 14.57 -16.86 -1.36
N PHE A 420 14.49 -16.56 -2.63
CA PHE A 420 13.99 -17.47 -3.65
C PHE A 420 14.80 -17.34 -4.94
N VAL A 421 14.81 -18.44 -5.69
CA VAL A 421 15.36 -18.50 -7.05
C VAL A 421 14.30 -19.07 -7.98
N MET A 422 14.01 -18.36 -9.05
CA MET A 422 13.12 -18.80 -10.12
C MET A 422 13.96 -19.18 -11.35
N LYS A 423 13.86 -20.41 -11.79
CA LYS A 423 14.52 -20.89 -13.01
C LYS A 423 13.79 -20.38 -14.25
N PRO A 424 14.49 -20.15 -15.37
CA PRO A 424 13.84 -19.84 -16.63
C PRO A 424 12.86 -20.94 -17.05
N VAL A 425 11.73 -20.54 -17.62
CA VAL A 425 10.78 -21.51 -18.17
C VAL A 425 11.43 -22.29 -19.31
N GLY A 426 11.33 -23.62 -19.26
CA GLY A 426 12.04 -24.51 -20.19
C GLY A 426 13.54 -24.62 -19.88
N PHE A 427 13.91 -24.48 -18.61
CA PHE A 427 15.28 -24.64 -18.13
C PHE A 427 15.94 -25.93 -18.62
N ASP A 428 17.15 -25.79 -19.15
CA ASP A 428 18.01 -26.87 -19.65
C ASP A 428 19.35 -26.80 -18.90
N PRO A 429 19.73 -27.82 -18.12
CA PRO A 429 20.92 -27.78 -17.29
C PRO A 429 22.23 -27.67 -18.10
N GLU A 430 22.20 -27.97 -19.41
CA GLU A 430 23.35 -27.87 -20.30
C GLU A 430 23.57 -26.46 -20.90
N LYS A 431 22.68 -25.53 -20.62
CA LYS A 431 22.75 -24.14 -21.12
C LYS A 431 23.12 -23.16 -20.04
N THR A 432 23.65 -22.02 -20.45
CA THR A 432 23.88 -20.88 -19.57
C THR A 432 22.85 -19.79 -19.79
N TYR A 433 22.51 -19.06 -18.74
CA TYR A 433 21.41 -18.11 -18.72
C TYR A 433 21.82 -16.79 -18.07
N PRO A 434 21.24 -15.66 -18.50
CA PRO A 434 21.31 -14.41 -17.75
C PRO A 434 20.46 -14.51 -16.47
N ALA A 435 20.73 -13.63 -15.51
CA ALA A 435 19.96 -13.55 -14.27
C ALA A 435 19.63 -12.11 -13.88
N VAL A 436 18.60 -11.94 -13.04
CA VAL A 436 18.21 -10.66 -12.46
C VAL A 436 18.04 -10.81 -10.94
N LEU A 437 18.75 -9.98 -10.17
CA LEU A 437 18.48 -9.75 -8.76
C LEU A 437 17.37 -8.67 -8.66
N ASP A 438 16.24 -9.01 -8.04
CA ASP A 438 15.16 -8.06 -7.75
C ASP A 438 15.10 -7.74 -6.25
N ILE A 439 15.09 -6.44 -5.90
CA ILE A 439 15.18 -5.96 -4.52
C ILE A 439 13.89 -5.24 -4.15
N HIS A 440 13.21 -5.71 -3.09
CA HIS A 440 11.95 -5.12 -2.62
C HIS A 440 12.13 -3.69 -2.10
N GLY A 441 11.01 -2.96 -2.00
CA GLY A 441 10.95 -1.64 -1.38
C GLY A 441 10.83 -1.73 0.15
N GLY A 442 10.61 -0.59 0.81
CA GLY A 442 10.42 -0.48 2.24
C GLY A 442 11.52 0.35 2.91
N PRO A 443 12.50 -0.22 3.62
CA PRO A 443 12.92 -1.62 3.66
C PRO A 443 12.00 -2.58 4.43
N LYS A 444 11.23 -2.11 5.43
CA LYS A 444 10.33 -2.95 6.23
C LYS A 444 9.13 -3.42 5.39
N THR A 445 9.38 -4.36 4.50
CA THR A 445 8.45 -5.20 3.73
C THR A 445 9.10 -6.56 3.52
N ALA A 446 8.38 -7.54 2.96
CA ALA A 446 8.93 -8.84 2.63
C ALA A 446 8.46 -9.32 1.27
N PHE A 447 9.34 -9.98 0.50
CA PHE A 447 8.94 -10.83 -0.61
C PHE A 447 8.57 -12.22 -0.10
N GLY A 448 7.62 -12.87 -0.77
CA GLY A 448 7.24 -14.25 -0.55
C GLY A 448 7.27 -15.08 -1.83
N SER A 449 6.68 -16.28 -1.75
CA SER A 449 6.55 -17.19 -2.90
C SER A 449 5.32 -16.87 -3.78
N VAL A 450 4.52 -15.85 -3.43
CA VAL A 450 3.31 -15.46 -4.17
C VAL A 450 3.62 -15.00 -5.59
N PHE A 451 2.64 -15.12 -6.45
CA PHE A 451 2.77 -14.70 -7.85
C PHE A 451 3.19 -13.23 -7.95
N PHE A 452 4.23 -12.98 -8.76
CA PHE A 452 4.73 -11.66 -9.08
C PHE A 452 4.89 -11.55 -10.60
N HIS A 453 4.13 -10.67 -11.24
CA HIS A 453 4.02 -10.65 -12.71
C HIS A 453 5.36 -10.38 -13.39
N GLU A 454 6.08 -9.33 -12.98
CA GLU A 454 7.34 -8.98 -13.63
C GLU A 454 8.40 -10.06 -13.51
N MET A 455 8.51 -10.73 -12.36
CA MET A 455 9.45 -11.83 -12.17
C MET A 455 9.09 -13.05 -13.05
N GLN A 456 7.80 -13.36 -13.16
CA GLN A 456 7.31 -14.41 -14.02
C GLN A 456 7.55 -14.12 -15.51
N VAL A 457 7.40 -12.86 -15.93
CA VAL A 457 7.72 -12.46 -17.31
C VAL A 457 9.19 -12.67 -17.61
N TRP A 458 10.10 -12.24 -16.76
CA TRP A 458 11.53 -12.44 -16.97
C TRP A 458 11.92 -13.92 -16.97
N ALA A 459 11.35 -14.73 -16.09
CA ALA A 459 11.56 -16.19 -16.11
C ALA A 459 11.05 -16.82 -17.42
N ASN A 460 9.94 -16.34 -17.97
CA ASN A 460 9.42 -16.76 -19.28
C ASN A 460 10.28 -16.28 -20.47
N LEU A 461 11.03 -15.21 -20.29
CA LEU A 461 11.96 -14.67 -21.27
C LEU A 461 13.36 -15.31 -21.19
N GLY A 462 13.56 -16.28 -20.30
CA GLY A 462 14.80 -17.06 -20.20
C GLY A 462 15.79 -16.53 -19.18
N TYR A 463 15.37 -15.72 -18.23
CA TYR A 463 16.18 -15.27 -17.10
C TYR A 463 16.02 -16.18 -15.89
N PHE A 464 17.08 -16.43 -15.15
CA PHE A 464 16.94 -16.67 -13.72
C PHE A 464 16.50 -15.38 -13.04
N VAL A 465 15.57 -15.47 -12.10
CA VAL A 465 15.19 -14.33 -11.24
C VAL A 465 15.41 -14.76 -9.79
N PHE A 466 16.13 -13.97 -9.02
CA PHE A 466 16.35 -14.26 -7.62
C PHE A 466 16.18 -13.03 -6.75
N TYR A 467 15.74 -13.25 -5.51
CA TYR A 467 15.42 -12.19 -4.56
C TYR A 467 15.49 -12.73 -3.14
N CYS A 468 15.74 -11.85 -2.18
CA CYS A 468 15.74 -12.21 -0.77
C CYS A 468 15.21 -11.07 0.11
N ASN A 469 14.97 -11.38 1.38
CA ASN A 469 14.60 -10.43 2.42
C ASN A 469 15.84 -10.13 3.28
N PRO A 470 16.61 -9.06 2.96
CA PRO A 470 17.77 -8.68 3.76
C PRO A 470 17.35 -8.10 5.10
N ARG A 471 18.30 -7.94 6.02
CA ARG A 471 18.07 -7.14 7.25
C ARG A 471 17.50 -5.77 6.88
N GLY A 472 16.53 -5.30 7.64
CA GLY A 472 15.67 -4.16 7.32
C GLY A 472 14.28 -4.58 6.85
N GLY A 473 14.10 -5.85 6.39
CA GLY A 473 12.82 -6.41 5.98
C GLY A 473 11.85 -6.65 7.14
N ASP A 474 10.61 -6.95 6.78
CA ASP A 474 9.52 -7.26 7.72
C ASP A 474 9.39 -8.77 8.00
N GLY A 475 8.48 -9.13 8.93
CA GLY A 475 8.10 -10.51 9.24
C GLY A 475 9.06 -11.24 10.18
N ARG A 476 10.06 -10.55 10.76
CA ARG A 476 11.05 -11.15 11.66
C ARG A 476 11.34 -10.31 12.90
N GLY A 477 10.40 -9.45 13.27
CA GLY A 477 10.46 -8.59 14.43
C GLY A 477 11.33 -7.35 14.24
N ASP A 478 11.25 -6.47 15.24
CA ASP A 478 11.88 -5.15 15.21
C ASP A 478 13.41 -5.18 15.10
N ALA A 479 14.05 -6.13 15.74
CA ALA A 479 15.52 -6.23 15.73
C ALA A 479 16.07 -6.58 14.34
N PHE A 480 15.35 -7.34 13.53
CA PHE A 480 15.69 -7.64 12.15
C PHE A 480 15.38 -6.46 11.23
N ALA A 481 14.27 -5.76 11.47
CA ALA A 481 13.83 -4.61 10.69
C ALA A 481 14.67 -3.34 10.94
N ASP A 482 15.40 -3.25 12.08
CA ASP A 482 16.16 -2.05 12.44
C ASP A 482 17.55 -1.99 11.78
N ILE A 483 17.61 -1.30 10.66
CA ILE A 483 18.86 -0.93 9.98
C ILE A 483 19.14 0.58 10.05
N ARG A 484 18.54 1.30 11.00
CA ARG A 484 18.73 2.74 11.14
C ARG A 484 20.22 3.10 11.28
N GLY A 485 20.65 4.06 10.48
CA GLY A 485 22.05 4.49 10.40
C GLY A 485 23.01 3.50 9.75
N LYS A 486 22.49 2.43 9.09
CA LYS A 486 23.27 1.34 8.47
C LYS A 486 22.88 1.05 7.03
N TYR A 487 22.00 1.86 6.42
CA TYR A 487 21.59 1.69 5.03
C TYR A 487 22.78 1.60 4.08
N GLY A 488 22.78 0.63 3.18
CA GLY A 488 23.87 0.38 2.24
C GLY A 488 25.08 -0.28 2.88
N THR A 489 24.97 -0.84 4.08
CA THR A 489 26.06 -1.58 4.74
C THR A 489 25.66 -3.04 4.97
N ILE A 490 25.03 -3.37 6.10
CA ILE A 490 24.67 -4.75 6.44
C ILE A 490 23.62 -5.34 5.49
N ASP A 491 22.69 -4.54 5.01
CA ASP A 491 21.68 -4.88 4.02
C ASP A 491 22.29 -5.12 2.62
N TYR A 492 23.28 -4.33 2.24
CA TYR A 492 24.10 -4.56 1.04
C TYR A 492 24.90 -5.88 1.14
N ASP A 493 25.56 -6.12 2.28
CA ASP A 493 26.32 -7.35 2.50
C ASP A 493 25.42 -8.60 2.40
N ASP A 494 24.20 -8.55 2.94
CA ASP A 494 23.22 -9.64 2.85
C ASP A 494 22.88 -9.95 1.40
N LEU A 495 22.59 -8.92 0.58
CA LEU A 495 22.28 -9.07 -0.84
C LEU A 495 23.47 -9.61 -1.65
N MET A 496 24.69 -9.16 -1.37
CA MET A 496 25.88 -9.64 -2.08
C MET A 496 26.19 -11.08 -1.73
N ARG A 497 26.11 -11.48 -0.47
CA ARG A 497 26.29 -12.88 -0.02
C ARG A 497 25.19 -13.79 -0.57
N PHE A 498 23.94 -13.31 -0.63
CA PHE A 498 22.86 -14.08 -1.26
C PHE A 498 23.14 -14.28 -2.76
N THR A 499 23.59 -13.24 -3.45
CA THR A 499 24.00 -13.33 -4.86
C THR A 499 25.11 -14.34 -5.06
N ASP A 500 26.17 -14.34 -4.22
CA ASP A 500 27.27 -15.31 -4.29
C ASP A 500 26.77 -16.74 -4.12
N ALA A 501 25.87 -16.96 -3.16
CA ALA A 501 25.29 -18.27 -2.91
C ALA A 501 24.44 -18.76 -4.07
N VAL A 502 23.65 -17.87 -4.70
CA VAL A 502 22.85 -18.20 -5.90
C VAL A 502 23.76 -18.60 -7.05
N LEU A 503 24.80 -17.80 -7.35
CA LEU A 503 25.74 -18.12 -8.43
C LEU A 503 26.50 -19.44 -8.19
N SER A 504 26.80 -19.75 -6.93
CA SER A 504 27.43 -21.03 -6.55
C SER A 504 26.47 -22.20 -6.70
N ALA A 505 25.18 -22.04 -6.31
CA ALA A 505 24.20 -23.13 -6.37
C ALA A 505 23.68 -23.39 -7.79
N PHE A 506 23.72 -22.40 -8.66
CA PHE A 506 23.22 -22.48 -10.03
C PHE A 506 24.31 -22.11 -11.04
N PRO A 507 25.26 -23.01 -11.34
CA PRO A 507 26.38 -22.77 -12.27
C PRO A 507 25.94 -22.51 -13.71
N GLN A 508 24.66 -22.69 -14.01
CA GLN A 508 24.05 -22.32 -15.29
C GLN A 508 23.80 -20.80 -15.41
N ILE A 509 23.90 -20.03 -14.33
CA ILE A 509 23.88 -18.57 -14.41
C ILE A 509 25.26 -18.09 -14.88
N ASP A 510 25.29 -17.31 -15.95
CA ASP A 510 26.50 -16.66 -16.39
C ASP A 510 26.78 -15.42 -15.50
N PRO A 511 27.82 -15.42 -14.67
CA PRO A 511 28.08 -14.31 -13.76
C PRO A 511 28.39 -12.98 -14.48
N ALA A 512 28.76 -13.01 -15.77
CA ALA A 512 28.97 -11.83 -16.58
C ALA A 512 27.65 -11.24 -17.12
N ARG A 513 26.52 -11.92 -16.94
CA ARG A 513 25.19 -11.53 -17.45
C ARG A 513 24.16 -11.45 -16.33
N VAL A 514 24.53 -10.85 -15.22
CA VAL A 514 23.63 -10.61 -14.08
C VAL A 514 23.23 -9.15 -14.05
N GLY A 515 21.92 -8.89 -14.04
CA GLY A 515 21.34 -7.56 -13.85
C GLY A 515 20.84 -7.38 -12.42
N VAL A 516 20.62 -6.10 -12.03
CA VAL A 516 20.03 -5.74 -10.74
C VAL A 516 18.92 -4.72 -10.92
N THR A 517 17.81 -4.90 -10.19
CA THR A 517 16.70 -3.94 -10.18
C THR A 517 16.05 -3.87 -8.80
N GLY A 518 15.28 -2.83 -8.59
CA GLY A 518 14.44 -2.65 -7.42
C GLY A 518 13.77 -1.28 -7.42
N GLY A 519 12.72 -1.15 -6.63
CA GLY A 519 11.96 0.08 -6.51
C GLY A 519 11.97 0.67 -5.09
N SER A 520 11.93 2.01 -4.96
CA SER A 520 11.94 2.69 -3.66
C SER A 520 13.25 2.42 -2.89
N TYR A 521 13.18 1.77 -1.72
CA TYR A 521 14.39 1.27 -1.05
C TYR A 521 15.19 0.33 -1.98
N GLY A 522 14.53 -0.57 -2.74
CA GLY A 522 15.23 -1.40 -3.72
C GLY A 522 15.92 -0.57 -4.81
N GLY A 523 15.35 0.57 -5.21
CA GLY A 523 15.97 1.55 -6.11
C GLY A 523 17.15 2.28 -5.45
N PHE A 524 17.04 2.63 -4.17
CA PHE A 524 18.17 3.11 -3.36
C PHE A 524 19.33 2.11 -3.39
N MET A 525 19.01 0.84 -3.09
CA MET A 525 20.00 -0.22 -3.04
C MET A 525 20.59 -0.52 -4.43
N THR A 526 19.80 -0.46 -5.50
CA THR A 526 20.31 -0.53 -6.88
C THR A 526 21.33 0.58 -7.16
N ASN A 527 20.99 1.83 -6.80
CA ASN A 527 21.93 2.97 -6.93
C ASN A 527 23.18 2.79 -6.06
N TRP A 528 23.04 2.23 -4.86
CA TRP A 528 24.15 1.94 -3.96
C TRP A 528 25.09 0.89 -4.55
N ILE A 529 24.53 -0.23 -5.02
CA ILE A 529 25.27 -1.35 -5.62
C ILE A 529 26.15 -0.88 -6.77
N ILE A 530 25.63 -0.13 -7.74
CA ILE A 530 26.38 0.30 -8.91
C ILE A 530 27.53 1.29 -8.59
N GLY A 531 27.48 1.95 -7.41
CA GLY A 531 28.57 2.79 -6.91
C GLY A 531 29.63 2.04 -6.10
N HIS A 532 29.40 0.76 -5.76
CA HIS A 532 30.26 -0.03 -4.87
C HIS A 532 30.80 -1.31 -5.49
N THR A 533 30.25 -1.79 -6.60
CA THR A 533 30.73 -2.98 -7.32
C THR A 533 30.39 -2.89 -8.81
N ASP A 534 31.21 -3.50 -9.65
CA ASP A 534 31.04 -3.62 -11.10
C ASP A 534 30.53 -5.03 -11.53
N ARG A 535 30.10 -5.87 -10.57
CA ARG A 535 29.68 -7.26 -10.82
C ARG A 535 28.40 -7.42 -11.64
N PHE A 536 27.57 -6.36 -11.69
CA PHE A 536 26.31 -6.37 -12.44
C PHE A 536 26.50 -5.73 -13.83
N ALA A 537 26.11 -6.47 -14.87
CA ALA A 537 26.28 -6.02 -16.25
C ALA A 537 25.26 -4.94 -16.67
N ALA A 538 24.11 -4.85 -15.97
CA ALA A 538 23.11 -3.81 -16.17
C ALA A 538 22.32 -3.56 -14.89
N ALA A 539 21.80 -2.34 -14.74
CA ALA A 539 20.92 -1.97 -13.62
C ALA A 539 19.65 -1.27 -14.10
N ALA A 540 18.53 -1.48 -13.37
CA ALA A 540 17.30 -0.74 -13.57
C ALA A 540 16.79 -0.20 -12.22
N SER A 541 17.04 1.07 -11.97
CA SER A 541 16.71 1.76 -10.72
C SER A 541 15.36 2.45 -10.84
N GLN A 542 14.40 2.08 -9.97
CA GLN A 542 13.01 2.51 -10.10
C GLN A 542 12.59 3.35 -8.89
N ARG A 543 11.90 4.51 -9.12
CA ARG A 543 11.39 5.38 -8.04
C ARG A 543 12.35 5.45 -6.86
N SER A 544 13.59 5.74 -7.15
CA SER A 544 14.73 5.48 -6.27
C SER A 544 15.07 6.66 -5.35
N ILE A 545 16.03 6.43 -4.47
CA ILE A 545 16.66 7.46 -3.64
C ILE A 545 18.13 7.56 -4.08
N ALA A 546 18.60 8.76 -4.38
CA ALA A 546 19.99 9.03 -4.68
C ALA A 546 20.70 9.81 -3.56
N ASN A 547 19.95 10.68 -2.88
CA ASN A 547 20.50 11.64 -1.94
C ASN A 547 19.58 11.83 -0.73
N TRP A 548 19.97 11.31 0.42
CA TRP A 548 19.20 11.42 1.65
C TRP A 548 18.95 12.86 2.10
N ILE A 549 19.83 13.80 1.70
CA ILE A 549 19.71 15.23 2.04
C ILE A 549 18.54 15.85 1.25
N SER A 550 18.51 15.69 -0.08
CA SER A 550 17.42 16.20 -0.91
C SER A 550 16.09 15.52 -0.58
N LYS A 551 16.09 14.20 -0.41
CA LYS A 551 14.89 13.43 -0.03
C LYS A 551 14.28 13.95 1.28
N SER A 552 15.11 14.36 2.26
CA SER A 552 14.62 14.89 3.54
C SER A 552 13.73 16.13 3.37
N ASN A 553 14.01 16.95 2.36
CA ASN A 553 13.43 18.28 2.23
C ASN A 553 12.46 18.43 1.06
N THR A 554 12.28 17.37 0.26
CA THR A 554 11.46 17.40 -0.95
C THR A 554 10.36 16.34 -0.99
N THR A 555 10.19 15.52 0.04
CA THR A 555 9.23 14.40 -0.01
C THR A 555 8.20 14.47 1.11
N ASP A 556 7.11 13.74 0.93
CA ASP A 556 5.96 13.72 1.83
C ASP A 556 6.28 13.18 3.23
N ILE A 557 7.29 12.29 3.36
CA ILE A 557 7.71 11.71 4.64
C ILE A 557 9.14 12.08 5.03
N GLY A 558 9.91 12.68 4.13
CA GLY A 558 11.37 12.86 4.32
C GLY A 558 11.74 13.64 5.58
N TYR A 559 10.93 14.61 5.96
CA TYR A 559 11.19 15.48 7.11
C TYR A 559 11.17 14.75 8.47
N THR A 560 10.57 13.56 8.55
CA THR A 560 10.56 12.69 9.75
C THR A 560 11.30 11.38 9.48
N PHE A 561 10.96 10.68 8.40
CA PHE A 561 11.51 9.37 8.04
C PHE A 561 13.03 9.40 7.91
N ASN A 562 13.59 10.39 7.18
CA ASN A 562 15.02 10.38 6.96
C ASN A 562 15.82 10.65 8.23
N ALA A 563 15.35 11.56 9.09
CA ALA A 563 15.99 11.83 10.38
C ALA A 563 16.00 10.60 11.29
N ASP A 564 14.90 9.85 11.31
CA ASP A 564 14.78 8.59 12.05
C ASP A 564 15.68 7.50 11.44
N GLN A 565 15.59 7.27 10.14
CA GLN A 565 16.32 6.18 9.49
C GLN A 565 17.84 6.40 9.42
N MET A 566 18.29 7.65 9.28
CA MET A 566 19.71 8.00 9.30
C MET A 566 20.26 8.25 10.71
N LEU A 567 19.39 8.33 11.74
CA LEU A 567 19.74 8.77 13.10
C LEU A 567 20.46 10.11 13.12
N CYS A 568 20.18 10.96 12.17
CA CYS A 568 20.70 12.33 12.05
C CYS A 568 19.93 13.14 11.01
N THR A 569 20.14 14.42 10.99
CA THR A 569 19.68 15.34 9.94
C THR A 569 20.89 15.92 9.18
N ALA A 570 20.66 16.59 8.05
CA ALA A 570 21.71 17.27 7.31
C ALA A 570 22.43 18.36 8.14
N TRP A 571 21.73 18.94 9.12
CA TRP A 571 22.29 19.96 10.03
C TRP A 571 23.05 19.38 11.21
N SER A 572 22.67 18.18 11.69
CA SER A 572 23.36 17.54 12.82
C SER A 572 24.55 16.69 12.38
N ASN A 573 24.51 16.05 11.20
CA ASN A 573 25.60 15.25 10.66
C ASN A 573 25.49 15.10 9.14
N PHE A 574 25.94 16.12 8.40
CA PHE A 574 25.95 16.12 6.94
C PHE A 574 26.77 14.97 6.34
N GLU A 575 27.97 14.72 6.89
CA GLU A 575 28.88 13.69 6.38
C GLU A 575 28.27 12.29 6.45
N LYS A 576 27.52 11.99 7.52
CA LYS A 576 26.83 10.70 7.63
C LYS A 576 25.73 10.57 6.59
N MET A 577 24.88 11.59 6.39
CA MET A 577 23.84 11.56 5.37
C MET A 577 24.44 11.46 3.96
N TRP A 578 25.52 12.18 3.69
CA TRP A 578 26.24 12.11 2.42
C TRP A 578 26.91 10.74 2.23
N PHE A 579 27.45 10.13 3.30
CA PHE A 579 28.02 8.77 3.27
C PHE A 579 26.99 7.75 2.80
N HIS A 580 25.76 7.80 3.31
CA HIS A 580 24.68 6.88 2.92
C HIS A 580 23.97 7.24 1.61
N SER A 581 24.33 8.36 0.96
CA SER A 581 23.74 8.80 -0.30
C SER A 581 24.45 8.16 -1.51
N PRO A 582 23.77 7.34 -2.32
CA PRO A 582 24.36 6.73 -3.51
C PRO A 582 25.01 7.73 -4.47
N LEU A 583 24.45 8.94 -4.56
CA LEU A 583 24.96 10.03 -5.41
C LEU A 583 26.44 10.36 -5.14
N LYS A 584 26.90 10.19 -3.90
CA LYS A 584 28.31 10.35 -3.50
C LYS A 584 29.28 9.51 -4.32
N TYR A 585 28.83 8.36 -4.79
CA TYR A 585 29.64 7.33 -5.43
C TYR A 585 29.38 7.20 -6.93
N ALA A 586 28.60 8.12 -7.49
CA ALA A 586 28.22 8.10 -8.90
C ALA A 586 29.42 8.23 -9.86
N ASP A 587 30.51 8.85 -9.42
CA ASP A 587 31.77 8.97 -10.15
C ASP A 587 32.53 7.65 -10.38
N ARG A 588 32.15 6.60 -9.66
CA ARG A 588 32.73 5.25 -9.74
C ARG A 588 31.90 4.27 -10.57
N CYS A 589 30.66 4.66 -10.92
CA CYS A 589 29.74 3.77 -11.61
C CYS A 589 30.19 3.50 -13.05
N THR A 590 30.26 2.23 -13.42
CA THR A 590 30.51 1.76 -14.78
C THR A 590 29.35 0.97 -15.36
N THR A 591 28.44 0.48 -14.50
CA THR A 591 27.28 -0.33 -14.89
C THR A 591 26.26 0.49 -15.67
N PRO A 592 25.91 0.13 -16.92
CA PRO A 592 24.82 0.72 -17.67
C PRO A 592 23.51 0.71 -16.87
N THR A 593 22.88 1.89 -16.69
CA THR A 593 21.76 2.05 -15.77
C THR A 593 20.54 2.72 -16.40
N LEU A 594 19.40 2.05 -16.33
CA LEU A 594 18.09 2.60 -16.63
C LEU A 594 17.45 3.16 -15.36
N PHE A 595 16.94 4.38 -15.44
CA PHE A 595 16.10 4.97 -14.40
C PHE A 595 14.66 4.99 -14.83
N ILE A 596 13.75 4.53 -13.94
CA ILE A 596 12.30 4.62 -14.07
C ILE A 596 11.77 5.51 -12.97
N HIS A 597 11.10 6.60 -13.31
CA HIS A 597 10.53 7.52 -12.33
C HIS A 597 9.19 8.09 -12.80
N SER A 598 8.45 8.72 -11.89
CA SER A 598 7.17 9.36 -12.15
C SER A 598 7.18 10.80 -11.66
N ASP A 599 6.51 11.71 -12.37
CA ASP A 599 6.54 13.15 -12.07
C ASP A 599 5.63 13.57 -10.89
N GLU A 600 4.73 12.67 -10.46
CA GLU A 600 3.92 12.85 -9.24
C GLU A 600 4.33 11.90 -8.10
N ASP A 601 5.54 11.34 -8.18
CA ASP A 601 6.11 10.56 -7.07
C ASP A 601 6.60 11.49 -5.95
N TYR A 602 5.71 11.78 -5.02
CA TYR A 602 6.03 12.61 -3.86
C TYR A 602 6.65 11.83 -2.70
N ARG A 603 6.77 10.50 -2.79
CA ARG A 603 7.42 9.63 -1.81
C ARG A 603 8.92 9.55 -2.01
N CYS A 604 9.35 9.36 -3.24
CA CYS A 604 10.73 9.50 -3.69
C CYS A 604 10.73 10.48 -4.87
N TRP A 605 10.83 11.78 -4.58
CA TRP A 605 10.64 12.83 -5.57
C TRP A 605 11.50 12.61 -6.83
N MET A 606 10.99 12.90 -8.01
CA MET A 606 11.67 12.62 -9.29
C MET A 606 13.08 13.18 -9.36
N ALA A 607 13.40 14.22 -8.59
CA ALA A 607 14.74 14.78 -8.50
C ALA A 607 15.78 13.74 -8.05
N GLU A 608 15.39 12.72 -7.30
CA GLU A 608 16.30 11.65 -6.88
C GLU A 608 16.79 10.84 -8.09
N GLY A 609 15.91 10.45 -9.00
CA GLY A 609 16.28 9.81 -10.25
C GLY A 609 17.07 10.72 -11.19
N LEU A 610 16.67 12.00 -11.30
CA LEU A 610 17.34 13.00 -12.13
C LEU A 610 18.78 13.28 -11.67
N GLN A 611 19.03 13.38 -10.35
CA GLN A 611 20.37 13.60 -9.80
C GLN A 611 21.32 12.45 -10.19
N MET A 612 20.89 11.21 -9.95
CA MET A 612 21.72 10.04 -10.24
C MET A 612 21.95 9.87 -11.74
N TYR A 613 20.91 9.98 -12.56
CA TYR A 613 21.01 9.96 -14.02
C TYR A 613 22.00 11.01 -14.54
N THR A 614 21.89 12.25 -14.07
CA THR A 614 22.77 13.35 -14.50
C THR A 614 24.21 13.07 -14.09
N ALA A 615 24.44 12.62 -12.86
CA ALA A 615 25.78 12.30 -12.37
C ALA A 615 26.45 11.20 -13.20
N LEU A 616 25.73 10.10 -13.50
CA LEU A 616 26.25 9.03 -14.35
C LEU A 616 26.61 9.54 -15.75
N LYS A 617 25.76 10.36 -16.36
CA LYS A 617 26.03 10.95 -17.70
C LYS A 617 27.26 11.86 -17.67
N VAL A 618 27.43 12.68 -16.62
CA VAL A 618 28.59 13.57 -16.44
C VAL A 618 29.91 12.78 -16.33
N HIS A 619 29.87 11.64 -15.66
CA HIS A 619 31.03 10.77 -15.49
C HIS A 619 31.20 9.74 -16.62
N GLY A 620 30.41 9.83 -17.69
CA GLY A 620 30.58 9.02 -18.90
C GLY A 620 30.00 7.60 -18.80
N CYS A 621 29.27 7.29 -17.75
CA CYS A 621 28.54 6.03 -17.63
C CYS A 621 27.30 6.03 -18.52
N GLU A 622 27.02 4.91 -19.17
CA GLU A 622 25.82 4.74 -19.97
C GLU A 622 24.59 4.80 -19.06
N ALA A 623 23.68 5.72 -19.33
CA ALA A 623 22.46 5.88 -18.57
C ALA A 623 21.29 6.33 -19.45
N ARG A 624 20.09 5.85 -19.10
CA ARG A 624 18.80 6.22 -19.71
C ARG A 624 17.81 6.54 -18.61
N LEU A 625 16.93 7.52 -18.82
CA LEU A 625 15.82 7.82 -17.92
C LEU A 625 14.50 7.74 -18.68
N CYS A 626 13.55 6.99 -18.14
CA CYS A 626 12.15 6.98 -18.57
C CYS A 626 11.28 7.61 -17.49
N LEU A 627 10.71 8.79 -17.76
CA LEU A 627 9.84 9.54 -16.85
C LEU A 627 8.38 9.39 -17.27
N PHE A 628 7.53 8.96 -16.34
CA PHE A 628 6.09 8.77 -16.55
C PHE A 628 5.30 9.94 -15.99
N SER A 629 4.50 10.58 -16.87
CA SER A 629 3.68 11.73 -16.49
C SER A 629 2.33 11.31 -15.93
N GLY A 630 1.92 11.97 -14.84
CA GLY A 630 0.67 11.74 -14.13
C GLY A 630 0.63 10.39 -13.41
N GLU A 631 1.79 9.86 -13.05
CA GLU A 631 1.96 8.67 -12.23
C GLU A 631 2.68 9.02 -10.93
N ASN A 632 2.38 8.24 -9.89
CA ASN A 632 2.98 8.41 -8.57
C ASN A 632 3.91 7.24 -8.21
N HIS A 633 4.27 7.11 -6.94
CA HIS A 633 5.15 6.05 -6.43
C HIS A 633 4.64 4.63 -6.70
N GLU A 634 3.32 4.47 -6.92
CA GLU A 634 2.68 3.18 -7.11
C GLU A 634 2.61 2.72 -8.59
N LEU A 635 3.30 3.36 -9.51
CA LEU A 635 3.28 3.07 -10.96
C LEU A 635 3.32 1.56 -11.26
N SER A 636 4.22 0.79 -10.65
CA SER A 636 4.39 -0.64 -10.92
C SER A 636 3.22 -1.50 -10.43
N ARG A 637 2.44 -1.01 -9.45
CA ARG A 637 1.37 -1.77 -8.77
C ARG A 637 -0.03 -1.34 -9.20
N SER A 638 -0.27 -0.01 -9.22
CA SER A 638 -1.61 0.57 -9.47
C SER A 638 -1.64 1.66 -10.52
N GLY A 639 -0.51 1.94 -11.19
CA GLY A 639 -0.46 2.88 -12.31
C GLY A 639 -1.35 2.47 -13.48
N LYS A 640 -1.57 3.38 -14.41
CA LYS A 640 -2.36 3.12 -15.62
C LYS A 640 -1.83 1.87 -16.33
N PRO A 641 -2.69 0.94 -16.77
CA PRO A 641 -2.25 -0.32 -17.40
C PRO A 641 -1.22 -0.14 -18.51
N LYS A 642 -1.43 0.85 -19.40
CA LYS A 642 -0.48 1.18 -20.45
C LYS A 642 0.89 1.62 -19.94
N HIS A 643 0.94 2.33 -18.80
CA HIS A 643 2.19 2.78 -18.18
C HIS A 643 2.90 1.65 -17.44
N ARG A 644 2.16 0.77 -16.75
CA ARG A 644 2.71 -0.46 -16.16
C ARG A 644 3.37 -1.33 -17.21
N ALA A 645 2.66 -1.59 -18.34
CA ALA A 645 3.17 -2.34 -19.47
C ALA A 645 4.42 -1.68 -20.08
N ARG A 646 4.38 -0.36 -20.29
CA ARG A 646 5.53 0.38 -20.85
C ARG A 646 6.72 0.35 -19.89
N ARG A 647 6.51 0.51 -18.59
CA ARG A 647 7.57 0.42 -17.59
C ARG A 647 8.27 -0.94 -17.64
N LEU A 648 7.50 -2.03 -17.61
CA LEU A 648 8.05 -3.38 -17.65
C LEU A 648 8.79 -3.65 -18.97
N LYS A 649 8.27 -3.15 -20.09
CA LYS A 649 8.92 -3.22 -21.38
C LYS A 649 10.27 -2.48 -21.39
N GLU A 650 10.36 -1.27 -20.86
CA GLU A 650 11.61 -0.50 -20.79
C GLU A 650 12.69 -1.24 -20.02
N ILE A 651 12.33 -1.85 -18.87
CA ILE A 651 13.27 -2.63 -18.05
C ILE A 651 13.70 -3.90 -18.78
N THR A 652 12.74 -4.60 -19.39
CA THR A 652 13.01 -5.85 -20.12
C THR A 652 13.90 -5.60 -21.34
N ASP A 653 13.60 -4.58 -22.15
CA ASP A 653 14.42 -4.21 -23.31
C ASP A 653 15.84 -3.80 -22.89
N TRP A 654 15.97 -3.11 -21.76
CA TRP A 654 17.26 -2.72 -21.21
C TRP A 654 18.10 -3.96 -20.81
N PHE A 655 17.51 -4.89 -20.09
CA PHE A 655 18.17 -6.13 -19.73
C PHE A 655 18.48 -7.00 -20.96
N ASP A 656 17.55 -7.10 -21.91
CA ASP A 656 17.79 -7.85 -23.15
C ASP A 656 18.98 -7.29 -23.95
N SER A 657 19.18 -5.99 -23.98
CA SER A 657 20.27 -5.35 -24.70
C SER A 657 21.65 -5.49 -24.05
N HIS A 658 21.71 -5.75 -22.73
CA HIS A 658 22.96 -5.80 -22.00
C HIS A 658 23.30 -7.21 -21.46
N LEU A 659 22.30 -8.08 -21.30
CA LEU A 659 22.49 -9.40 -20.68
C LEU A 659 22.30 -10.57 -21.68
N LYS A 660 21.73 -10.35 -22.86
CA LYS A 660 21.58 -11.34 -23.94
C LYS A 660 22.51 -10.99 -25.09
#